data_4234c553def74b015e59161c90277f8e
#
_entry.id   4234c553def74b015e59161c90277f8e
#
_cell.length_a   1.000
_cell.length_b   1.000
_cell.length_c   1.000
_cell.angle_alpha   90.00
_cell.angle_beta   90.00
_cell.angle_gamma   90.00
#
_symmetry.space_group_name_H-M   'P 1'
#
loop_
_entity.id
_entity.type
_entity.pdbx_description
1 polymer ?
#
loop_
_entity_poly.entity_id
_entity_poly.type
_entity_poly.pdbx_seq_one_letter_code
_entity_poly.pdbx_strand_id
1 'polypeptide(L)'
;MPRQIMNNAADIERRCAEVNPLSLTGMSALGFPEKISTTRGGMMVKHTSQRVVVRNPEFPMMFTGAENEFGKRSSWDVRATADYKLMKKFVKFKDSPYSPIAYIFKNLETGKYLCKIYKPAVNLVERYGFRMKDNIRGIKEGDMLPKGSSIAQSSSYVDDNYCAGCNIRMAYAVLPDLTEDSLVISEDAAKALEYDMVDIVTVNVSKKSYLLNRYGKNGEYKPFPDIGEDVQNDVLCSIRENSYVSTFAEASIPHVNDTKYFSHGTVVDIDIFTNVEVEDAQFNRYLTQIRQWYTDIFSYISTIITDPNQDDTSLLDIYHQAEKYLNGSAWVTKEYIVDTIIKFTMLQPMRIAVGQKVVGRYGNKSVISKIIPTDEMPKTDDGRPIHMLANALAVPNRIIAFATYEGSMTFMQDRMYQHIQHLWKEKLATKDEIMTCVCDFVSIFAPDEGSEIMRVYKEMPNTVFQDIMDHGIFIQIEPFNKVCVRDALLEAYDKYPDIMKPYKIFTKLHHRWVKIDGEYPVGFQYTWVLKQEPSKALSAISTGRTTLYDQPVKTHQFTKNLRHYSDNPVKYGEYDSLNFLAGVGVKEFSKLTTYYRGSQYMENSMLMSQLNDMGLDLTKYNQFPQLDNLKNTLKFMGIKLKPDIFNYSTIGFIDEIHKVLINNVEVEVSIPELRFHLIMFSYFMQYQKTHQFADMTEFFSMIDETDLFQGCKREYVESMYERFTRILPILQQLKQYA
;
A
#
# COMPACT_ATOMS: atom_id res chain seq x y z
N MET A 1 17.01 -27.37 -17.23
CA MET A 1 17.54 -27.41 -18.62
C MET A 1 19.04 -27.69 -18.54
N PRO A 2 19.63 -28.52 -19.40
CA PRO A 2 21.06 -28.80 -19.32
C PRO A 2 21.86 -27.51 -19.56
N ARG A 3 22.85 -27.24 -18.76
CA ARG A 3 23.78 -26.08 -18.91
C ARG A 3 24.38 -25.92 -20.31
N GLN A 4 24.51 -26.99 -21.06
CA GLN A 4 25.03 -26.96 -22.45
C GLN A 4 24.22 -26.15 -23.47
N ILE A 5 22.96 -25.79 -23.12
CA ILE A 5 22.10 -25.00 -24.03
C ILE A 5 22.22 -23.49 -23.72
N MET A 6 22.83 -23.09 -22.62
CA MET A 6 22.87 -21.69 -22.18
C MET A 6 24.20 -20.95 -22.45
N ASN A 7 25.10 -21.52 -23.23
CA ASN A 7 26.43 -20.93 -23.48
C ASN A 7 26.48 -19.81 -24.51
N ASN A 8 25.34 -19.44 -25.09
CA ASN A 8 25.30 -18.35 -26.06
C ASN A 8 24.50 -17.17 -25.50
N ALA A 9 25.16 -16.03 -25.21
CA ALA A 9 24.53 -14.83 -24.68
C ALA A 9 23.33 -14.36 -25.52
N ALA A 10 23.39 -14.50 -26.84
CA ALA A 10 22.30 -14.17 -27.74
C ALA A 10 21.07 -15.08 -27.60
N ASP A 11 21.26 -16.35 -27.26
CA ASP A 11 20.14 -17.28 -26.99
C ASP A 11 19.51 -16.99 -25.62
N ILE A 12 20.28 -16.55 -24.64
CA ILE A 12 19.78 -16.10 -23.33
C ILE A 12 18.95 -14.82 -23.51
N GLU A 13 19.47 -13.83 -24.24
CA GLU A 13 18.76 -12.59 -24.52
C GLU A 13 17.45 -12.82 -25.28
N ARG A 14 17.46 -13.67 -26.33
CA ARG A 14 16.26 -14.04 -27.08
C ARG A 14 15.21 -14.71 -26.19
N ARG A 15 15.59 -15.67 -25.35
CA ARG A 15 14.68 -16.38 -24.45
C ARG A 15 14.15 -15.48 -23.32
N CYS A 16 14.97 -14.57 -22.83
CA CYS A 16 14.53 -13.56 -21.87
C CYS A 16 13.55 -12.56 -22.48
N ALA A 17 13.66 -12.27 -23.77
CA ALA A 17 12.70 -11.41 -24.47
C ALA A 17 11.33 -12.10 -24.71
N GLU A 18 11.31 -13.43 -24.82
CA GLU A 18 10.09 -14.23 -25.01
C GLU A 18 9.30 -14.49 -23.71
N VAL A 19 9.93 -14.31 -22.54
CA VAL A 19 9.30 -14.58 -21.24
C VAL A 19 8.92 -13.27 -20.55
N ASN A 20 7.70 -13.20 -20.03
CA ASN A 20 7.29 -12.05 -19.25
C ASN A 20 8.23 -11.86 -18.03
N PRO A 21 9.01 -10.76 -17.97
CA PRO A 21 9.97 -10.53 -16.89
C PRO A 21 9.34 -10.56 -15.50
N LEU A 22 8.06 -10.17 -15.37
CA LEU A 22 7.33 -10.18 -14.10
C LEU A 22 7.06 -11.60 -13.59
N SER A 23 6.83 -12.54 -14.49
CA SER A 23 6.63 -13.96 -14.13
C SER A 23 7.93 -14.58 -13.64
N LEU A 24 9.06 -14.26 -14.27
CA LEU A 24 10.38 -14.73 -13.87
C LEU A 24 10.83 -14.13 -12.56
N THR A 25 10.58 -12.84 -12.34
CA THR A 25 11.06 -12.11 -11.16
C THR A 25 10.54 -12.73 -9.86
N GLY A 26 9.27 -13.14 -9.82
CA GLY A 26 8.72 -13.79 -8.64
C GLY A 26 9.24 -15.22 -8.43
N MET A 27 9.31 -16.01 -9.50
CA MET A 27 9.71 -17.41 -9.43
C MET A 27 11.21 -17.62 -9.23
N SER A 28 12.04 -16.71 -9.71
CA SER A 28 13.51 -16.80 -9.58
C SER A 28 14.01 -16.64 -8.16
N ALA A 29 13.24 -16.01 -7.28
CA ALA A 29 13.57 -15.91 -5.86
C ALA A 29 13.17 -17.17 -5.05
N LEU A 30 12.63 -18.21 -5.70
CA LEU A 30 12.22 -19.46 -5.11
C LEU A 30 13.33 -20.50 -5.26
N GLY A 31 13.89 -20.98 -4.16
CA GLY A 31 15.03 -21.90 -4.17
C GLY A 31 14.73 -23.25 -4.82
N PHE A 32 13.46 -23.70 -4.81
CA PHE A 32 13.06 -25.02 -5.31
C PHE A 32 11.75 -24.97 -6.08
N PRO A 33 11.68 -24.23 -7.21
CA PRO A 33 10.43 -24.01 -7.93
C PRO A 33 9.84 -25.29 -8.52
N GLU A 34 10.69 -26.27 -8.87
CA GLU A 34 10.29 -27.56 -9.46
C GLU A 34 9.63 -28.50 -8.44
N LYS A 35 9.73 -28.21 -7.16
CA LYS A 35 9.25 -29.06 -6.06
C LYS A 35 8.16 -28.43 -5.22
N ILE A 36 7.62 -27.30 -5.63
CA ILE A 36 6.51 -26.63 -4.97
C ILE A 36 5.23 -26.78 -5.78
N SER A 37 4.09 -26.86 -5.12
CA SER A 37 2.81 -26.84 -5.84
C SER A 37 2.61 -25.49 -6.54
N THR A 38 1.98 -25.50 -7.72
CA THR A 38 1.69 -24.27 -8.50
C THR A 38 0.94 -23.23 -7.64
N THR A 39 0.01 -23.67 -6.80
CA THR A 39 -0.73 -22.80 -5.88
C THR A 39 0.20 -22.07 -4.91
N ARG A 40 1.18 -22.78 -4.31
CA ARG A 40 2.14 -22.18 -3.38
C ARG A 40 3.15 -21.30 -4.08
N GLY A 41 3.60 -21.69 -5.26
CA GLY A 41 4.43 -20.83 -6.12
C GLY A 41 3.71 -19.53 -6.48
N GLY A 42 2.45 -19.60 -6.89
CA GLY A 42 1.60 -18.42 -7.14
C GLY A 42 1.38 -17.55 -5.91
N MET A 43 1.23 -18.15 -4.72
CA MET A 43 1.15 -17.41 -3.46
C MET A 43 2.46 -16.68 -3.15
N MET A 44 3.60 -17.32 -3.33
CA MET A 44 4.91 -16.71 -3.13
C MET A 44 5.10 -15.50 -4.06
N VAL A 45 4.78 -15.63 -5.35
CA VAL A 45 4.82 -14.50 -6.30
C VAL A 45 3.93 -13.35 -5.85
N LYS A 46 2.72 -13.65 -5.35
CA LYS A 46 1.83 -12.64 -4.76
C LYS A 46 2.45 -12.00 -3.51
N HIS A 47 3.13 -12.76 -2.68
CA HIS A 47 3.81 -12.22 -1.50
C HIS A 47 4.94 -11.27 -1.89
N THR A 48 5.68 -11.51 -2.97
CA THR A 48 6.71 -10.58 -3.45
C THR A 48 6.14 -9.21 -3.81
N SER A 49 4.90 -9.15 -4.34
CA SER A 49 4.22 -7.89 -4.65
C SER A 49 3.58 -7.20 -3.44
N GLN A 50 3.40 -7.92 -2.34
CA GLN A 50 2.77 -7.43 -1.10
C GLN A 50 3.76 -7.19 0.04
N ARG A 51 5.02 -7.55 -0.14
CA ARG A 51 6.06 -7.37 0.87
C ARG A 51 6.41 -5.90 1.03
N VAL A 52 6.81 -5.53 2.24
CA VAL A 52 7.46 -4.27 2.55
C VAL A 52 8.94 -4.53 2.81
N VAL A 53 9.77 -3.54 2.55
CA VAL A 53 11.20 -3.64 2.83
C VAL A 53 11.41 -3.35 4.32
N VAL A 54 12.04 -4.27 5.03
CA VAL A 54 12.41 -4.04 6.42
C VAL A 54 13.48 -2.93 6.49
N ARG A 55 13.60 -2.29 7.65
CA ARG A 55 14.51 -1.14 7.82
C ARG A 55 15.97 -1.49 7.63
N ASN A 56 16.40 -2.64 8.14
CA ASN A 56 17.74 -3.17 8.05
C ASN A 56 17.66 -4.58 7.43
N PRO A 57 17.52 -4.67 6.11
CA PRO A 57 17.42 -5.98 5.46
C PRO A 57 18.77 -6.70 5.49
N GLU A 58 18.70 -8.01 5.52
CA GLU A 58 19.85 -8.90 5.46
C GLU A 58 19.87 -9.67 4.15
N PHE A 59 21.04 -10.06 3.70
CA PHE A 59 21.18 -10.99 2.60
C PHE A 59 20.73 -12.40 3.06
N PRO A 60 19.95 -13.14 2.26
CA PRO A 60 19.47 -14.47 2.67
C PRO A 60 20.64 -15.48 2.73
N MET A 61 20.75 -16.22 3.84
CA MET A 61 21.79 -17.25 4.00
C MET A 61 21.74 -18.33 2.91
N MET A 62 20.54 -18.70 2.48
CA MET A 62 20.30 -19.50 1.29
C MET A 62 19.71 -18.59 0.21
N PHE A 63 20.41 -18.39 -0.89
CA PHE A 63 20.01 -17.48 -1.96
C PHE A 63 19.95 -18.18 -3.32
N THR A 64 19.31 -17.55 -4.30
CA THR A 64 19.07 -18.18 -5.62
C THR A 64 19.96 -17.62 -6.73
N GLY A 65 20.64 -16.50 -6.47
CA GLY A 65 21.36 -15.71 -7.46
C GLY A 65 20.48 -14.65 -8.13
N ALA A 66 19.15 -14.76 -8.01
CA ALA A 66 18.22 -13.72 -8.50
C ALA A 66 18.38 -12.42 -7.71
N GLU A 67 18.74 -12.51 -6.44
CA GLU A 67 19.00 -11.38 -5.54
C GLU A 67 20.09 -10.44 -6.09
N ASN A 68 21.05 -10.98 -6.83
CA ASN A 68 22.13 -10.21 -7.44
C ASN A 68 21.66 -9.42 -8.69
N GLU A 69 20.59 -9.86 -9.33
CA GLU A 69 20.06 -9.27 -10.57
C GLU A 69 18.78 -8.48 -10.36
N PHE A 70 18.11 -8.68 -9.22
CA PHE A 70 16.85 -8.03 -8.92
C PHE A 70 16.99 -6.52 -8.89
N GLY A 71 16.15 -5.84 -9.63
CA GLY A 71 16.07 -4.39 -9.60
C GLY A 71 17.22 -3.68 -10.29
N LYS A 72 18.25 -4.35 -10.77
CA LYS A 72 19.25 -3.74 -11.64
C LYS A 72 18.55 -3.13 -12.85
N ARG A 73 18.80 -1.85 -13.11
CA ARG A 73 18.13 -1.04 -14.14
C ARG A 73 16.67 -0.66 -13.81
N SER A 74 16.25 -0.78 -12.57
CA SER A 74 14.94 -0.29 -12.10
C SER A 74 15.09 1.09 -11.42
N SER A 75 13.94 1.69 -11.09
CA SER A 75 13.92 2.89 -10.24
C SER A 75 14.39 2.64 -8.79
N TRP A 76 14.65 1.40 -8.40
CA TRP A 76 15.10 1.02 -7.08
C TRP A 76 16.63 0.94 -6.96
N ASP A 77 17.31 0.72 -8.10
CA ASP A 77 18.76 0.74 -8.22
C ASP A 77 19.12 1.55 -9.47
N VAL A 78 19.22 2.85 -9.29
CA VAL A 78 19.52 3.80 -10.37
C VAL A 78 21.03 3.81 -10.62
N ARG A 79 21.44 3.28 -11.78
CA ARG A 79 22.84 3.21 -12.18
C ARG A 79 23.14 4.04 -13.41
N ALA A 80 24.39 4.45 -13.52
CA ALA A 80 24.89 5.10 -14.73
C ALA A 80 24.90 4.11 -15.89
N THR A 81 24.15 4.42 -16.97
CA THR A 81 24.06 3.57 -18.18
C THR A 81 25.20 3.79 -19.18
N ALA A 82 25.96 4.88 -19.02
CA ALA A 82 27.12 5.24 -19.79
C ALA A 82 28.08 6.03 -18.89
N ASP A 83 29.24 6.44 -19.42
CA ASP A 83 30.11 7.36 -18.72
C ASP A 83 29.52 8.77 -18.76
N TYR A 84 29.31 9.33 -17.58
CA TYR A 84 28.69 10.64 -17.42
C TYR A 84 29.65 11.65 -16.78
N LYS A 85 29.50 12.93 -17.15
CA LYS A 85 30.05 14.05 -16.43
C LYS A 85 28.95 14.80 -15.73
N LEU A 86 29.06 15.05 -14.42
CA LEU A 86 28.11 15.87 -13.68
C LEU A 86 28.30 17.34 -14.09
N MET A 87 27.27 17.89 -14.69
CA MET A 87 27.26 19.28 -15.15
C MET A 87 26.75 20.22 -14.09
N LYS A 88 25.64 19.84 -13.42
CA LYS A 88 24.99 20.70 -12.42
C LYS A 88 24.26 19.87 -11.37
N LYS A 89 24.18 20.43 -10.17
CA LYS A 89 23.49 19.84 -9.01
C LYS A 89 22.61 20.87 -8.35
N PHE A 90 21.32 20.62 -8.31
CA PHE A 90 20.33 21.50 -7.68
C PHE A 90 19.73 20.83 -6.44
N VAL A 91 20.00 21.42 -5.28
CA VAL A 91 19.48 20.96 -3.98
C VAL A 91 18.23 21.76 -3.65
N LYS A 92 17.09 21.10 -3.41
CA LYS A 92 15.81 21.75 -3.14
C LYS A 92 15.80 22.50 -1.81
N PHE A 93 16.33 21.88 -0.76
CA PHE A 93 16.43 22.43 0.59
C PHE A 93 17.88 22.33 1.09
N LYS A 94 18.61 23.44 1.08
CA LYS A 94 20.06 23.44 1.32
C LYS A 94 20.47 22.93 2.70
N ASP A 95 19.63 23.16 3.71
CA ASP A 95 19.93 22.88 5.11
C ASP A 95 19.43 21.50 5.57
N SER A 96 18.89 20.68 4.67
CA SER A 96 18.30 19.38 5.04
C SER A 96 19.05 18.19 4.44
N PRO A 97 19.40 17.18 5.26
CA PRO A 97 19.95 15.92 4.76
C PRO A 97 18.93 15.12 3.92
N TYR A 98 17.63 15.38 4.07
CA TYR A 98 16.55 14.73 3.35
C TYR A 98 16.16 15.44 2.04
N SER A 99 16.88 16.48 1.64
CA SER A 99 16.52 17.27 0.47
C SER A 99 16.52 16.45 -0.82
N PRO A 100 15.47 16.55 -1.66
CA PRO A 100 15.54 16.13 -3.05
C PRO A 100 16.64 16.88 -3.80
N ILE A 101 17.29 16.18 -4.75
CA ILE A 101 18.39 16.72 -5.55
C ILE A 101 18.15 16.37 -7.02
N ALA A 102 18.24 17.39 -7.89
CA ALA A 102 18.28 17.19 -9.33
C ALA A 102 19.74 17.22 -9.82
N TYR A 103 20.17 16.12 -10.43
CA TYR A 103 21.49 15.96 -11.05
C TYR A 103 21.34 16.04 -12.56
N ILE A 104 22.07 16.95 -13.18
CA ILE A 104 22.14 17.07 -14.64
C ILE A 104 23.48 16.54 -15.11
N PHE A 105 23.42 15.49 -15.90
CA PHE A 105 24.57 14.81 -16.46
C PHE A 105 24.69 15.05 -17.96
N LYS A 106 25.92 15.03 -18.46
CA LYS A 106 26.23 14.93 -19.89
C LYS A 106 26.81 13.54 -20.17
N ASN A 107 26.20 12.82 -21.09
CA ASN A 107 26.72 11.57 -21.60
C ASN A 107 27.95 11.86 -22.46
N LEU A 108 29.07 11.21 -22.19
CA LEU A 108 30.34 11.48 -22.85
C LEU A 108 30.44 10.84 -24.23
N GLU A 109 29.69 9.75 -24.48
CA GLU A 109 29.67 9.08 -25.77
C GLU A 109 28.76 9.81 -26.76
N THR A 110 27.55 10.19 -26.32
CA THR A 110 26.53 10.77 -27.20
C THR A 110 26.47 12.31 -27.14
N GLY A 111 27.09 12.93 -26.14
CA GLY A 111 26.99 14.36 -25.88
C GLY A 111 25.65 14.84 -25.32
N LYS A 112 24.66 13.97 -25.20
CA LYS A 112 23.30 14.30 -24.74
C LYS A 112 23.27 14.57 -23.23
N TYR A 113 22.35 15.46 -22.85
CA TYR A 113 22.09 15.76 -21.44
C TYR A 113 20.91 14.92 -20.92
N LEU A 114 20.99 14.54 -19.65
CA LEU A 114 19.90 13.85 -18.95
C LEU A 114 19.78 14.39 -17.51
N CYS A 115 18.59 14.27 -16.94
CA CYS A 115 18.33 14.62 -15.55
C CYS A 115 17.98 13.37 -14.73
N LYS A 116 18.58 13.27 -13.54
CA LYS A 116 18.21 12.27 -12.52
C LYS A 116 17.81 12.99 -11.24
N ILE A 117 16.58 12.75 -10.78
CA ILE A 117 16.08 13.32 -9.54
C ILE A 117 16.17 12.28 -8.45
N TYR A 118 16.95 12.58 -7.44
CA TYR A 118 16.98 11.85 -6.17
C TYR A 118 15.85 12.36 -5.27
N LYS A 119 15.12 11.41 -4.66
CA LYS A 119 14.16 11.66 -3.58
C LYS A 119 14.53 10.80 -2.38
N PRO A 120 14.49 11.34 -1.15
CA PRO A 120 14.93 10.62 0.06
C PRO A 120 14.01 9.45 0.43
N ALA A 121 12.76 9.49 0.00
CA ALA A 121 11.79 8.45 0.19
C ALA A 121 10.85 8.35 -1.03
N VAL A 122 10.44 7.15 -1.35
CA VAL A 122 9.54 6.86 -2.47
C VAL A 122 8.32 6.12 -1.93
N ASN A 123 7.13 6.67 -2.18
CA ASN A 123 5.88 5.99 -1.93
C ASN A 123 5.56 5.10 -3.14
N LEU A 124 5.25 3.82 -2.91
CA LEU A 124 4.89 2.88 -3.97
C LEU A 124 3.38 2.74 -4.12
N VAL A 125 2.72 2.38 -3.04
CA VAL A 125 1.26 2.12 -3.01
C VAL A 125 0.72 2.47 -1.64
N GLU A 126 -0.30 3.30 -1.59
CA GLU A 126 -0.92 3.72 -0.33
C GLU A 126 0.09 4.43 0.58
N ARG A 127 0.48 3.78 1.68
CA ARG A 127 1.49 4.26 2.64
C ARG A 127 2.78 3.47 2.60
N TYR A 128 2.88 2.50 1.68
CA TYR A 128 4.07 1.66 1.57
C TYR A 128 5.08 2.28 0.65
N GLY A 129 6.28 2.31 1.10
CA GLY A 129 7.40 2.82 0.36
C GLY A 129 8.70 2.40 0.99
N PHE A 130 9.75 3.05 0.61
CA PHE A 130 11.10 2.80 1.12
C PHE A 130 11.94 4.08 1.09
N ARG A 131 12.98 4.07 1.90
CA ARG A 131 14.03 5.09 1.82
C ARG A 131 14.91 4.87 0.61
N MET A 132 15.42 5.96 0.09
CA MET A 132 16.46 5.94 -0.93
C MET A 132 17.80 6.37 -0.33
N LYS A 133 18.87 5.71 -0.73
CA LYS A 133 20.25 6.11 -0.46
C LYS A 133 20.74 6.92 -1.65
N ASP A 134 21.31 8.09 -1.40
CA ASP A 134 21.98 8.92 -2.40
C ASP A 134 23.47 8.58 -2.40
N ASN A 135 23.88 7.71 -3.31
CA ASN A 135 25.24 7.19 -3.36
C ASN A 135 26.24 8.19 -3.94
N ILE A 136 25.75 9.23 -4.61
CA ILE A 136 26.59 10.27 -5.22
C ILE A 136 26.39 11.65 -4.59
N ARG A 137 25.85 11.72 -3.36
CA ARG A 137 25.59 13.01 -2.70
C ARG A 137 26.84 13.89 -2.59
N GLY A 138 28.00 13.27 -2.40
CA GLY A 138 29.31 13.94 -2.30
C GLY A 138 29.94 14.36 -3.63
N ILE A 139 29.39 13.96 -4.78
CA ILE A 139 29.97 14.28 -6.10
C ILE A 139 29.95 15.78 -6.35
N LYS A 140 31.01 16.31 -6.97
CA LYS A 140 31.14 17.71 -7.32
C LYS A 140 30.82 17.94 -8.79
N GLU A 141 30.42 19.16 -9.11
CA GLU A 141 30.21 19.58 -10.51
C GLU A 141 31.54 19.45 -11.27
N GLY A 142 31.51 18.82 -12.42
CA GLY A 142 32.68 18.50 -13.23
C GLY A 142 33.22 17.10 -13.04
N ASP A 143 32.88 16.41 -11.97
CA ASP A 143 33.32 15.02 -11.72
C ASP A 143 32.74 14.03 -12.73
N MET A 144 33.46 12.94 -12.92
CA MET A 144 33.12 11.85 -13.80
C MET A 144 32.38 10.74 -13.03
N LEU A 145 31.36 10.19 -13.62
CA LEU A 145 30.60 9.05 -13.10
C LEU A 145 30.72 7.90 -14.11
N PRO A 146 31.52 6.86 -13.85
CA PRO A 146 31.72 5.74 -14.75
C PRO A 146 30.42 4.93 -14.96
N LYS A 147 30.30 4.30 -16.13
CA LYS A 147 29.24 3.36 -16.43
C LYS A 147 29.13 2.28 -15.35
N GLY A 148 27.92 1.95 -14.93
CA GLY A 148 27.63 0.96 -13.88
C GLY A 148 27.67 1.53 -12.46
N SER A 149 28.21 2.75 -12.23
CA SER A 149 28.20 3.37 -10.91
C SER A 149 26.77 3.56 -10.38
N SER A 150 26.57 3.25 -9.11
CA SER A 150 25.29 3.46 -8.45
C SER A 150 25.08 4.96 -8.17
N ILE A 151 23.96 5.48 -8.64
CA ILE A 151 23.51 6.86 -8.41
C ILE A 151 22.68 6.93 -7.15
N ALA A 152 21.63 6.10 -7.09
CA ALA A 152 20.76 6.01 -5.94
C ALA A 152 20.19 4.59 -5.82
N GLN A 153 20.09 4.11 -4.60
CA GLN A 153 19.54 2.78 -4.30
C GLN A 153 18.46 2.87 -3.23
N SER A 154 17.46 2.01 -3.33
CA SER A 154 16.51 1.85 -2.23
C SER A 154 17.17 1.19 -1.02
N SER A 155 16.57 1.32 0.16
CA SER A 155 17.04 0.65 1.38
C SER A 155 17.02 -0.87 1.30
N SER A 156 16.41 -1.45 0.24
CA SER A 156 16.42 -2.89 -0.02
C SER A 156 17.71 -3.42 -0.65
N TYR A 157 18.76 -2.61 -0.77
CA TYR A 157 20.05 -3.09 -1.28
C TYR A 157 21.08 -3.14 -0.17
N VAL A 158 21.70 -4.32 -0.02
CA VAL A 158 22.84 -4.58 0.85
C VAL A 158 23.96 -5.10 -0.06
N ASP A 159 25.08 -4.42 -0.08
CA ASP A 159 26.25 -4.73 -0.92
C ASP A 159 25.88 -5.05 -2.38
N ASP A 160 25.09 -4.14 -2.97
CA ASP A 160 24.52 -4.25 -4.33
C ASP A 160 23.55 -5.40 -4.58
N ASN A 161 23.19 -6.17 -3.55
CA ASN A 161 22.24 -7.27 -3.66
C ASN A 161 20.87 -6.87 -3.13
N TYR A 162 19.81 -7.34 -3.80
CA TYR A 162 18.45 -7.02 -3.40
C TYR A 162 17.99 -7.86 -2.21
N CYS A 163 17.68 -7.20 -1.10
CA CYS A 163 17.24 -7.78 0.16
C CYS A 163 15.97 -7.10 0.66
N ALA A 164 14.98 -7.86 1.09
CA ALA A 164 13.71 -7.29 1.57
C ALA A 164 13.32 -7.73 2.96
N GLY A 165 13.99 -8.75 3.52
CA GLY A 165 13.69 -9.39 4.81
C GLY A 165 14.92 -9.64 5.65
N CYS A 166 14.76 -10.48 6.66
CA CYS A 166 15.82 -10.88 7.59
C CYS A 166 15.85 -12.40 7.76
N ASN A 167 17.02 -12.93 8.12
CA ASN A 167 17.21 -14.31 8.51
C ASN A 167 16.81 -14.46 9.98
N ILE A 168 15.65 -15.06 10.26
CA ILE A 168 15.15 -15.23 11.62
C ILE A 168 15.37 -16.66 12.08
N ARG A 169 16.06 -16.85 13.22
CA ARG A 169 16.29 -18.16 13.83
C ARG A 169 14.98 -18.75 14.29
N MET A 170 14.61 -19.92 13.74
CA MET A 170 13.25 -20.43 13.80
C MET A 170 13.21 -21.93 14.14
N ALA A 171 12.15 -22.33 14.83
CA ALA A 171 11.78 -23.72 15.00
C ALA A 171 10.29 -23.95 14.74
N TYR A 172 9.96 -25.13 14.26
CA TYR A 172 8.58 -25.63 14.17
C TYR A 172 8.26 -26.38 15.47
N ALA A 173 7.18 -25.94 16.14
CA ALA A 173 6.80 -26.49 17.43
C ALA A 173 5.27 -26.59 17.55
N VAL A 174 4.79 -27.37 18.51
CA VAL A 174 3.38 -27.40 18.91
C VAL A 174 3.32 -26.83 20.32
N LEU A 175 2.79 -25.60 20.45
CA LEU A 175 2.63 -24.90 21.72
C LEU A 175 1.19 -24.41 21.84
N PRO A 176 0.68 -24.16 23.07
CA PRO A 176 -0.70 -23.68 23.27
C PRO A 176 -1.04 -22.38 22.52
N ASP A 177 -0.07 -21.49 22.35
CA ASP A 177 -0.24 -20.19 21.66
C ASP A 177 -0.07 -20.28 20.13
N LEU A 178 0.20 -21.48 19.57
CA LEU A 178 0.42 -21.71 18.14
C LEU A 178 -0.77 -22.45 17.53
N THR A 179 -1.66 -21.69 16.91
CA THR A 179 -2.70 -22.23 16.01
C THR A 179 -2.16 -22.37 14.58
N GLU A 180 -2.95 -22.90 13.64
CA GLU A 180 -2.48 -23.35 12.32
C GLU A 180 -1.61 -22.31 11.57
N ASP A 181 -1.99 -21.03 11.57
CA ASP A 181 -1.33 -19.94 10.83
C ASP A 181 -0.63 -18.94 11.73
N SER A 182 -0.49 -19.23 13.02
CA SER A 182 0.09 -18.29 13.97
C SER A 182 1.60 -18.46 14.11
N LEU A 183 2.24 -17.35 14.48
CA LEU A 183 3.64 -17.28 14.88
C LEU A 183 3.76 -16.63 16.24
N VAL A 184 4.67 -17.16 17.06
CA VAL A 184 5.19 -16.50 18.25
C VAL A 184 6.59 -16.00 17.94
N ILE A 185 6.87 -14.73 18.18
CA ILE A 185 8.18 -14.12 17.90
C ILE A 185 8.76 -13.45 19.12
N SER A 186 10.08 -13.32 19.16
CA SER A 186 10.78 -12.54 20.18
C SER A 186 10.69 -11.03 19.91
N GLU A 187 10.94 -10.22 20.93
CA GLU A 187 11.09 -8.77 20.78
C GLU A 187 12.22 -8.39 19.82
N ASP A 188 13.34 -9.14 19.83
CA ASP A 188 14.45 -8.92 18.91
C ASP A 188 14.07 -9.21 17.46
N ALA A 189 13.31 -10.28 17.20
CA ALA A 189 12.77 -10.55 15.87
C ALA A 189 11.78 -9.46 15.44
N ALA A 190 10.93 -8.99 16.35
CA ALA A 190 10.03 -7.89 16.05
C ALA A 190 10.78 -6.60 15.69
N LYS A 191 11.91 -6.34 16.35
CA LYS A 191 12.78 -5.20 16.05
C LYS A 191 13.52 -5.38 14.71
N ALA A 192 14.00 -6.57 14.40
CA ALA A 192 14.66 -6.86 13.12
C ALA A 192 13.71 -6.69 11.93
N LEU A 193 12.43 -7.01 12.12
CA LEU A 193 11.38 -6.91 11.10
C LEU A 193 10.71 -5.51 11.02
N GLU A 194 11.18 -4.51 11.77
CA GLU A 194 10.68 -3.13 11.64
C GLU A 194 10.84 -2.63 10.20
N TYR A 195 9.90 -1.81 9.72
CA TYR A 195 9.92 -1.24 8.39
C TYR A 195 9.51 0.23 8.40
N ASP A 196 9.74 0.92 7.32
CA ASP A 196 9.35 2.32 7.16
C ASP A 196 8.13 2.43 6.25
N MET A 197 7.16 3.24 6.66
CA MET A 197 6.06 3.69 5.80
C MET A 197 6.39 5.06 5.24
N VAL A 198 6.02 5.26 3.98
CA VAL A 198 6.11 6.57 3.32
C VAL A 198 4.70 7.00 2.97
N ASP A 199 4.18 7.97 3.69
CA ASP A 199 2.84 8.54 3.47
C ASP A 199 2.93 9.89 2.77
N ILE A 200 1.95 10.20 1.92
CA ILE A 200 1.81 11.49 1.27
C ILE A 200 0.53 12.14 1.77
N VAL A 201 0.67 13.15 2.60
CA VAL A 201 -0.45 13.93 3.11
C VAL A 201 -0.64 15.16 2.25
N THR A 202 -1.83 15.30 1.67
CA THR A 202 -2.20 16.45 0.84
C THR A 202 -3.12 17.36 1.63
N VAL A 203 -2.74 18.62 1.76
CA VAL A 203 -3.45 19.65 2.50
C VAL A 203 -3.91 20.73 1.52
N ASN A 204 -5.20 20.94 1.43
CA ASN A 204 -5.80 21.99 0.59
C ASN A 204 -6.02 23.24 1.43
N VAL A 205 -5.40 24.35 1.05
CA VAL A 205 -5.54 25.64 1.72
C VAL A 205 -6.25 26.58 0.76
N SER A 206 -7.51 26.92 1.05
CA SER A 206 -8.27 27.88 0.24
C SER A 206 -7.89 29.33 0.60
N LYS A 207 -8.23 30.30 -0.30
CA LYS A 207 -8.09 31.73 -0.03
C LYS A 207 -8.83 32.20 1.24
N LYS A 208 -9.86 31.45 1.65
CA LYS A 208 -10.66 31.73 2.85
C LYS A 208 -10.18 30.99 4.09
N SER A 209 -9.07 30.26 3.99
CA SER A 209 -8.55 29.41 5.05
C SER A 209 -7.22 29.95 5.56
N TYR A 210 -6.96 29.64 6.80
CA TYR A 210 -5.76 30.06 7.52
C TYR A 210 -5.12 28.87 8.21
N LEU A 211 -3.81 28.70 8.03
CA LEU A 211 -3.03 27.68 8.75
C LEU A 211 -2.77 28.15 10.17
N LEU A 212 -3.10 27.32 11.16
CA LEU A 212 -2.93 27.65 12.56
C LEU A 212 -1.48 27.46 13.01
N ASN A 213 -1.01 28.30 13.94
CA ASN A 213 0.31 28.19 14.52
C ASN A 213 0.37 27.02 15.52
N ARG A 214 0.78 25.84 15.05
CA ARG A 214 0.80 24.60 15.86
C ARG A 214 2.17 24.28 16.46
N TYR A 215 3.23 24.69 15.79
CA TYR A 215 4.63 24.34 16.12
C TYR A 215 5.46 25.55 16.56
N GLY A 216 4.96 26.75 16.32
CA GLY A 216 5.66 27.99 16.70
C GLY A 216 5.64 28.22 18.21
N LYS A 217 6.75 28.72 18.75
CA LYS A 217 6.94 29.09 20.16
C LYS A 217 7.43 30.55 20.26
N ASN A 218 7.15 31.19 21.38
CA ASN A 218 7.68 32.55 21.68
C ASN A 218 7.35 33.61 20.61
N GLY A 219 6.16 33.53 19.99
CA GLY A 219 5.74 34.52 18.97
C GLY A 219 6.21 34.19 17.56
N GLU A 220 6.93 33.11 17.36
CA GLU A 220 7.26 32.59 16.02
C GLU A 220 6.03 31.91 15.42
N TYR A 221 5.79 32.13 14.13
CA TYR A 221 4.74 31.45 13.39
C TYR A 221 5.29 30.23 12.65
N LYS A 222 4.84 29.03 13.07
CA LYS A 222 5.23 27.76 12.49
C LYS A 222 4.01 26.84 12.41
N PRO A 223 3.33 26.74 11.25
CA PRO A 223 2.06 26.02 11.14
C PRO A 223 2.20 24.51 11.05
N PHE A 224 3.36 24.01 10.65
CA PHE A 224 3.67 22.57 10.50
C PHE A 224 5.16 22.32 10.81
N PRO A 225 5.58 21.05 10.99
CA PRO A 225 6.97 20.71 11.28
C PRO A 225 7.90 21.03 10.11
N ASP A 226 9.13 21.39 10.41
CA ASP A 226 10.18 21.51 9.41
C ASP A 226 10.63 20.14 8.88
N ILE A 227 11.33 20.16 7.73
CA ILE A 227 11.90 18.95 7.16
C ILE A 227 12.94 18.38 8.11
N GLY A 228 12.77 17.10 8.48
CA GLY A 228 13.58 16.41 9.48
C GLY A 228 12.98 16.42 10.89
N GLU A 229 11.88 17.13 11.11
CA GLU A 229 11.18 17.11 12.40
C GLU A 229 10.02 16.11 12.42
N ASP A 230 9.72 15.61 13.61
CA ASP A 230 8.61 14.71 13.86
C ASP A 230 7.31 15.46 14.12
N VAL A 231 6.21 14.86 13.69
CA VAL A 231 4.87 15.35 14.00
C VAL A 231 4.57 15.21 15.48
N GLN A 232 4.10 16.30 16.10
CA GLN A 232 3.72 16.32 17.52
C GLN A 232 2.22 16.08 17.69
N ASN A 233 1.85 15.24 18.66
CA ASN A 233 0.46 14.93 19.02
C ASN A 233 -0.39 14.50 17.81
N ASP A 234 0.22 13.80 16.85
CA ASP A 234 -0.40 13.25 15.66
C ASP A 234 -1.06 14.27 14.74
N VAL A 235 -0.89 15.57 14.97
CA VAL A 235 -1.47 16.65 14.17
C VAL A 235 -0.39 17.32 13.34
N LEU A 236 -0.36 17.03 12.03
CA LEU A 236 0.57 17.62 11.08
C LEU A 236 0.35 19.13 10.92
N CYS A 237 -0.89 19.54 10.68
CA CYS A 237 -1.30 20.93 10.64
C CYS A 237 -2.80 21.06 10.90
N SER A 238 -3.27 22.29 11.09
CA SER A 238 -4.68 22.59 11.27
C SER A 238 -5.05 23.82 10.46
N ILE A 239 -6.28 23.84 9.92
CA ILE A 239 -6.80 24.92 9.11
C ILE A 239 -8.09 25.46 9.73
N ARG A 240 -8.26 26.77 9.67
CA ARG A 240 -9.48 27.50 10.07
C ARG A 240 -9.88 28.48 8.97
N GLU A 241 -11.15 28.74 8.84
CA GLU A 241 -11.63 29.79 7.93
C GLU A 241 -11.22 31.19 8.44
N ASN A 242 -10.87 32.07 7.52
CA ASN A 242 -10.36 33.42 7.81
C ASN A 242 -11.35 34.28 8.62
N SER A 243 -12.66 34.04 8.43
CA SER A 243 -13.72 34.72 9.18
C SER A 243 -13.70 34.48 10.69
N TYR A 244 -12.98 33.46 11.15
CA TYR A 244 -12.86 33.10 12.56
C TYR A 244 -11.50 33.45 13.18
N VAL A 245 -10.65 34.15 12.45
CA VAL A 245 -9.31 34.56 12.93
C VAL A 245 -9.17 36.06 12.72
N SER A 246 -9.15 36.84 13.79
CA SER A 246 -8.97 38.29 13.72
C SER A 246 -7.58 38.75 14.16
N THR A 247 -6.88 37.92 14.97
CA THR A 247 -5.55 38.25 15.48
C THR A 247 -4.60 37.04 15.40
N PHE A 248 -3.28 37.32 15.39
CA PHE A 248 -2.26 36.29 15.43
C PHE A 248 -2.35 35.40 16.69
N ALA A 249 -2.77 35.97 17.80
CA ALA A 249 -2.96 35.22 19.04
C ALA A 249 -4.06 34.17 18.90
N GLU A 250 -5.15 34.47 18.21
CA GLU A 250 -6.24 33.53 17.94
C GLU A 250 -5.82 32.38 17.04
N ALA A 251 -4.85 32.60 16.13
CA ALA A 251 -4.28 31.53 15.29
C ALA A 251 -3.52 30.47 16.11
N SER A 252 -3.12 30.78 17.33
CA SER A 252 -2.43 29.84 18.23
C SER A 252 -3.38 29.08 19.16
N ILE A 253 -4.66 29.45 19.22
CA ILE A 253 -5.67 28.82 20.09
C ILE A 253 -6.44 27.77 19.27
N PRO A 254 -6.35 26.46 19.59
CA PRO A 254 -7.10 25.42 18.88
C PRO A 254 -8.60 25.49 19.22
N HIS A 255 -9.44 25.34 18.19
CA HIS A 255 -10.88 25.20 18.34
C HIS A 255 -11.36 23.81 17.94
N VAL A 256 -12.55 23.42 18.39
CA VAL A 256 -13.16 22.12 18.09
C VAL A 256 -13.44 21.97 16.59
N ASN A 257 -13.84 23.07 15.92
CA ASN A 257 -14.22 23.09 14.51
C ASN A 257 -13.03 23.24 13.54
N ASP A 258 -11.80 23.24 14.04
CA ASP A 258 -10.63 23.32 13.18
C ASP A 258 -10.50 22.02 12.35
N THR A 259 -10.26 22.17 11.05
CA THR A 259 -9.91 21.03 10.21
C THR A 259 -8.48 20.59 10.51
N LYS A 260 -8.33 19.41 11.09
CA LYS A 260 -7.02 18.85 11.47
C LYS A 260 -6.58 17.81 10.45
N TYR A 261 -5.33 17.89 10.04
CA TYR A 261 -4.66 16.88 9.24
C TYR A 261 -3.75 16.05 10.15
N PHE A 262 -4.04 14.77 10.24
CA PHE A 262 -3.31 13.84 11.10
C PHE A 262 -2.23 13.10 10.31
N SER A 263 -1.08 12.96 10.93
CA SER A 263 0.01 12.11 10.43
C SER A 263 0.96 11.75 11.57
N HIS A 264 1.86 10.81 11.30
CA HIS A 264 2.89 10.36 12.22
C HIS A 264 4.26 10.37 11.53
N GLY A 265 5.32 10.37 12.31
CA GLY A 265 6.69 10.28 11.82
C GLY A 265 7.29 11.60 11.40
N THR A 266 8.33 11.53 10.59
CA THR A 266 9.20 12.65 10.21
C THR A 266 8.81 13.23 8.85
N VAL A 267 8.78 14.55 8.72
CA VAL A 267 8.61 15.24 7.43
C VAL A 267 9.92 15.13 6.64
N VAL A 268 9.89 14.51 5.46
CA VAL A 268 11.11 14.34 4.63
C VAL A 268 11.10 15.15 3.34
N ASP A 269 9.93 15.57 2.85
CA ASP A 269 9.81 16.49 1.72
C ASP A 269 8.52 17.30 1.82
N ILE A 270 8.55 18.51 1.28
CA ILE A 270 7.41 19.42 1.18
C ILE A 270 7.33 19.95 -0.24
N ASP A 271 6.17 19.79 -0.89
CA ASP A 271 5.85 20.42 -2.15
C ASP A 271 4.65 21.37 -1.97
N ILE A 272 4.76 22.58 -2.48
CA ILE A 272 3.70 23.60 -2.40
C ILE A 272 3.35 24.04 -3.81
N PHE A 273 2.10 23.85 -4.17
CA PHE A 273 1.54 24.26 -5.46
C PHE A 273 0.50 25.34 -5.22
N THR A 274 0.66 26.48 -5.84
CA THR A 274 -0.26 27.60 -5.69
C THR A 274 -0.44 28.34 -7.00
N ASN A 275 -1.66 28.76 -7.29
CA ASN A 275 -2.02 29.67 -8.39
C ASN A 275 -2.43 31.05 -7.88
N VAL A 276 -2.26 31.30 -6.59
CA VAL A 276 -2.59 32.57 -5.91
C VAL A 276 -1.29 33.35 -5.74
N GLU A 277 -1.35 34.68 -5.97
CA GLU A 277 -0.29 35.57 -5.54
C GLU A 277 -0.24 35.56 -4.01
N VAL A 278 0.91 35.20 -3.47
CA VAL A 278 1.06 34.94 -2.05
C VAL A 278 2.09 35.95 -1.53
N GLU A 279 1.67 37.17 -1.30
CA GLU A 279 2.50 38.20 -0.68
C GLU A 279 2.73 37.91 0.82
N ASP A 280 1.74 37.30 1.50
CA ASP A 280 1.74 36.96 2.93
C ASP A 280 1.56 35.47 3.19
N ALA A 281 2.32 34.60 2.47
CA ALA A 281 2.16 33.17 2.67
C ALA A 281 2.65 32.74 4.04
N GLN A 282 1.75 32.12 4.77
CA GLN A 282 1.98 31.45 6.04
C GLN A 282 3.07 30.35 5.97
N PHE A 283 3.54 30.05 4.77
CA PHE A 283 4.55 29.01 4.45
C PHE A 283 5.62 29.55 3.47
N ASN A 284 5.85 30.86 3.49
CA ASN A 284 6.65 31.60 2.50
C ASN A 284 8.07 31.06 2.35
N ARG A 285 8.68 30.64 3.46
CA ARG A 285 10.03 30.06 3.47
C ARG A 285 10.19 28.90 2.50
N TYR A 286 9.29 27.92 2.57
CA TYR A 286 9.34 26.73 1.70
C TYR A 286 8.94 27.06 0.27
N LEU A 287 7.91 27.87 0.09
CA LEU A 287 7.47 28.29 -1.23
C LEU A 287 8.57 29.01 -1.99
N THR A 288 9.31 29.90 -1.34
CA THR A 288 10.45 30.63 -1.93
C THR A 288 11.57 29.67 -2.34
N GLN A 289 11.93 28.72 -1.46
CA GLN A 289 12.98 27.73 -1.77
C GLN A 289 12.58 26.82 -2.94
N ILE A 290 11.31 26.37 -2.98
CA ILE A 290 10.81 25.50 -4.06
C ILE A 290 10.76 26.28 -5.38
N ARG A 291 10.26 27.52 -5.38
CA ARG A 291 10.25 28.39 -6.57
C ARG A 291 11.67 28.64 -7.09
N GLN A 292 12.60 28.96 -6.20
CA GLN A 292 13.99 29.16 -6.57
C GLN A 292 14.60 27.90 -7.19
N TRP A 293 14.34 26.73 -6.60
CA TRP A 293 14.82 25.46 -7.13
C TRP A 293 14.32 25.20 -8.55
N TYR A 294 13.02 25.40 -8.82
CA TYR A 294 12.47 25.25 -10.15
C TYR A 294 12.96 26.34 -11.12
N THR A 295 13.16 27.57 -10.66
CA THR A 295 13.73 28.67 -11.47
C THR A 295 15.15 28.36 -11.89
N ASP A 296 15.99 27.88 -10.97
CA ASP A 296 17.38 27.52 -11.23
C ASP A 296 17.48 26.39 -12.25
N ILE A 297 16.64 25.34 -12.08
CA ILE A 297 16.55 24.21 -13.02
C ILE A 297 16.09 24.69 -14.40
N PHE A 298 14.99 25.43 -14.47
CA PHE A 298 14.43 25.94 -15.72
C PHE A 298 15.42 26.81 -16.47
N SER A 299 16.05 27.77 -15.77
CA SER A 299 17.01 28.70 -16.36
C SER A 299 18.23 27.96 -16.88
N TYR A 300 18.78 27.00 -16.13
CA TYR A 300 19.94 26.23 -16.57
C TYR A 300 19.61 25.33 -17.77
N ILE A 301 18.51 24.59 -17.72
CA ILE A 301 18.11 23.70 -18.81
C ILE A 301 17.82 24.50 -20.08
N SER A 302 17.20 25.68 -19.98
CA SER A 302 16.96 26.58 -21.14
C SER A 302 18.26 26.97 -21.85
N THR A 303 19.40 26.97 -21.17
CA THR A 303 20.70 27.28 -21.80
C THR A 303 21.34 26.11 -22.51
N ILE A 304 20.97 24.86 -22.19
CA ILE A 304 21.59 23.63 -22.72
C ILE A 304 20.72 22.88 -23.71
N ILE A 305 19.40 23.08 -23.74
CA ILE A 305 18.52 22.51 -24.75
C ILE A 305 18.86 23.16 -26.11
N THR A 306 19.36 22.32 -27.04
CA THR A 306 19.68 22.75 -28.42
C THR A 306 18.64 22.21 -29.40
N ASP A 307 18.18 21.00 -29.21
CA ASP A 307 17.14 20.34 -30.04
C ASP A 307 16.27 19.45 -29.16
N PRO A 308 14.98 19.78 -28.97
CA PRO A 308 14.05 18.99 -28.15
C PRO A 308 13.88 17.53 -28.62
N ASN A 309 14.22 17.20 -29.88
CA ASN A 309 14.14 15.84 -30.40
C ASN A 309 15.41 15.00 -30.15
N GLN A 310 16.50 15.65 -29.75
CA GLN A 310 17.80 14.99 -29.50
C GLN A 310 18.14 14.83 -28.04
N ASP A 311 17.51 15.60 -27.15
CA ASP A 311 17.74 15.52 -25.71
C ASP A 311 17.02 14.33 -25.06
N ASP A 312 17.52 13.89 -23.90
CA ASP A 312 16.90 12.80 -23.15
C ASP A 312 15.54 13.23 -22.59
N THR A 313 14.55 12.35 -22.67
CA THR A 313 13.19 12.60 -22.19
C THR A 313 13.15 13.04 -20.72
N SER A 314 14.06 12.54 -19.87
CA SER A 314 14.12 12.92 -18.46
C SER A 314 14.52 14.37 -18.24
N LEU A 315 15.34 14.95 -19.12
CA LEU A 315 15.69 16.36 -19.09
C LEU A 315 14.50 17.22 -19.51
N LEU A 316 13.82 16.84 -20.59
CA LEU A 316 12.64 17.55 -21.10
C LEU A 316 11.48 17.44 -20.11
N ASP A 317 11.27 16.30 -19.46
CA ASP A 317 10.24 16.11 -18.46
C ASP A 317 10.40 17.09 -17.28
N ILE A 318 11.61 17.23 -16.74
CA ILE A 318 11.85 18.16 -15.63
C ILE A 318 11.76 19.63 -16.10
N TYR A 319 12.18 19.94 -17.32
CA TYR A 319 12.02 21.25 -17.91
C TYR A 319 10.55 21.65 -17.96
N HIS A 320 9.70 20.81 -18.55
CA HIS A 320 8.27 21.07 -18.63
C HIS A 320 7.58 21.06 -17.26
N GLN A 321 8.07 20.25 -16.33
CA GLN A 321 7.58 20.27 -14.96
C GLN A 321 7.89 21.61 -14.28
N ALA A 322 9.12 22.10 -14.44
CA ALA A 322 9.53 23.39 -13.90
C ALA A 322 8.73 24.56 -14.54
N GLU A 323 8.58 24.55 -15.86
CA GLU A 323 7.77 25.51 -16.59
C GLU A 323 6.32 25.55 -16.07
N LYS A 324 5.67 24.41 -15.99
CA LYS A 324 4.29 24.29 -15.48
C LYS A 324 4.18 24.77 -14.04
N TYR A 325 5.17 24.45 -13.20
CA TYR A 325 5.21 24.91 -11.82
C TYR A 325 5.29 26.44 -11.74
N LEU A 326 6.21 27.05 -12.48
CA LEU A 326 6.44 28.49 -12.48
C LEU A 326 5.27 29.29 -13.05
N ASN A 327 4.59 28.73 -14.06
CA ASN A 327 3.42 29.34 -14.71
C ASN A 327 2.11 29.11 -13.93
N GLY A 328 2.14 28.42 -12.79
CA GLY A 328 0.94 28.07 -12.01
C GLY A 328 -0.01 27.09 -12.71
N SER A 329 0.43 26.45 -13.81
CA SER A 329 -0.36 25.47 -14.58
C SER A 329 -0.06 24.02 -14.23
N ALA A 330 0.63 23.78 -13.13
CA ALA A 330 0.91 22.44 -12.65
C ALA A 330 -0.39 21.70 -12.25
N TRP A 331 -0.42 20.41 -12.57
CA TRP A 331 -1.55 19.55 -12.21
C TRP A 331 -1.20 18.71 -10.98
N VAL A 332 -2.10 18.72 -10.02
CA VAL A 332 -2.00 17.85 -8.85
C VAL A 332 -3.22 16.92 -8.86
N THR A 333 -3.00 15.61 -8.80
CA THR A 333 -4.09 14.62 -8.78
C THR A 333 -5.08 14.69 -9.95
N LYS A 334 -4.63 15.04 -11.15
CA LYS A 334 -5.44 15.18 -12.38
C LYS A 334 -6.41 16.36 -12.40
N GLU A 335 -6.29 17.30 -11.48
CA GLU A 335 -7.12 18.49 -11.41
C GLU A 335 -6.26 19.74 -11.42
N TYR A 336 -6.79 20.84 -11.95
CA TYR A 336 -6.16 22.15 -11.84
C TYR A 336 -6.13 22.59 -10.38
N ILE A 337 -5.07 23.29 -10.01
CA ILE A 337 -4.93 23.88 -8.68
C ILE A 337 -5.84 25.11 -8.61
N VAL A 338 -6.86 25.06 -7.76
CA VAL A 338 -7.79 26.16 -7.58
C VAL A 338 -7.21 27.24 -6.65
N ASP A 339 -6.56 26.81 -5.55
CA ASP A 339 -5.97 27.70 -4.54
C ASP A 339 -4.53 27.26 -4.22
N THR A 340 -4.32 26.71 -3.06
CA THR A 340 -3.00 26.20 -2.64
C THR A 340 -3.11 24.75 -2.17
N ILE A 341 -2.18 23.93 -2.62
CA ILE A 341 -2.03 22.53 -2.20
C ILE A 341 -0.64 22.34 -1.63
N ILE A 342 -0.56 21.87 -0.38
CA ILE A 342 0.68 21.49 0.26
C ILE A 342 0.73 19.97 0.33
N LYS A 343 1.79 19.35 -0.19
CA LYS A 343 2.04 17.91 -0.08
C LYS A 343 3.21 17.69 0.86
N PHE A 344 2.97 16.91 1.89
CA PHE A 344 3.99 16.46 2.81
C PHE A 344 4.33 15.00 2.51
N THR A 345 5.60 14.70 2.34
CA THR A 345 6.08 13.31 2.33
C THR A 345 6.54 12.96 3.75
N MET A 346 5.88 12.00 4.35
CA MET A 346 6.10 11.57 5.73
C MET A 346 6.83 10.23 5.73
N LEU A 347 7.84 10.09 6.57
CA LEU A 347 8.54 8.84 6.83
C LEU A 347 8.18 8.37 8.24
N GLN A 348 7.49 7.25 8.33
CA GLN A 348 7.02 6.71 9.60
C GLN A 348 7.68 5.36 9.89
N PRO A 349 8.45 5.23 11.00
CA PRO A 349 8.94 3.94 11.45
C PRO A 349 7.80 3.10 12.02
N MET A 350 7.64 1.88 11.49
CA MET A 350 6.62 0.95 11.91
C MET A 350 7.23 -0.20 12.70
N ARG A 351 6.72 -0.37 13.91
CA ARG A 351 7.04 -1.55 14.74
C ARG A 351 6.13 -2.70 14.38
N ILE A 352 6.68 -3.90 14.42
CA ILE A 352 5.90 -5.11 14.26
C ILE A 352 4.96 -5.29 15.47
N ALA A 353 3.72 -5.61 15.19
CA ALA A 353 2.68 -5.81 16.21
C ALA A 353 1.98 -7.17 16.06
N VAL A 354 1.31 -7.61 17.11
CA VAL A 354 0.42 -8.77 17.07
C VAL A 354 -0.65 -8.55 16.00
N GLY A 355 -0.90 -9.57 15.17
CA GLY A 355 -1.79 -9.49 14.01
C GLY A 355 -1.09 -9.12 12.70
N GLN A 356 0.17 -8.67 12.73
CA GLN A 356 0.97 -8.43 11.53
C GLN A 356 1.19 -9.74 10.77
N LYS A 357 1.14 -9.66 9.44
CA LYS A 357 1.40 -10.82 8.59
C LYS A 357 2.84 -10.85 8.13
N VAL A 358 3.45 -11.99 8.32
CA VAL A 358 4.81 -12.30 7.88
C VAL A 358 4.80 -13.57 7.03
N VAL A 359 5.77 -13.70 6.14
CA VAL A 359 5.83 -14.81 5.19
C VAL A 359 7.27 -15.27 4.99
N GLY A 360 7.42 -16.57 4.77
CA GLY A 360 8.64 -17.13 4.18
C GLY A 360 8.58 -17.16 2.65
N ARG A 361 9.58 -17.80 2.04
CA ARG A 361 9.73 -17.84 0.57
C ARG A 361 8.95 -18.96 -0.14
N TYR A 362 8.12 -19.74 0.59
CA TYR A 362 7.44 -20.93 0.04
C TYR A 362 5.91 -20.83 0.07
N GLY A 363 5.38 -19.62 0.07
CA GLY A 363 3.94 -19.40 0.17
C GLY A 363 3.37 -19.64 1.57
N ASN A 364 4.22 -19.83 2.57
CA ASN A 364 3.88 -19.92 3.99
C ASN A 364 3.59 -18.52 4.54
N LYS A 365 2.31 -18.21 4.68
CA LYS A 365 1.84 -16.96 5.25
C LYS A 365 1.31 -17.20 6.65
N SER A 366 1.81 -16.44 7.60
CA SER A 366 1.45 -16.56 9.01
C SER A 366 1.15 -15.21 9.63
N VAL A 367 0.48 -15.24 10.77
CA VAL A 367 0.08 -14.06 11.55
C VAL A 367 0.76 -14.10 12.91
N ILE A 368 1.36 -13.02 13.33
CA ILE A 368 1.97 -12.93 14.65
C ILE A 368 0.86 -12.94 15.70
N SER A 369 0.81 -14.01 16.51
CA SER A 369 -0.14 -14.18 17.60
C SER A 369 0.37 -13.60 18.92
N LYS A 370 1.69 -13.63 19.12
CA LYS A 370 2.30 -13.17 20.37
C LYS A 370 3.72 -12.68 20.13
N ILE A 371 4.10 -11.63 20.85
CA ILE A 371 5.48 -11.15 20.95
C ILE A 371 5.92 -11.37 22.41
N ILE A 372 7.03 -12.05 22.60
CA ILE A 372 7.54 -12.45 23.91
C ILE A 372 8.93 -11.81 24.13
N PRO A 373 9.28 -11.39 25.35
CA PRO A 373 10.64 -10.97 25.68
C PRO A 373 11.67 -12.04 25.26
N THR A 374 12.77 -11.61 24.65
CA THR A 374 13.76 -12.53 24.07
C THR A 374 14.35 -13.50 25.10
N ASP A 375 14.49 -13.07 26.34
CA ASP A 375 14.98 -13.90 27.45
C ASP A 375 13.97 -14.99 27.89
N GLU A 376 12.70 -14.84 27.57
CA GLU A 376 11.63 -15.81 27.84
C GLU A 376 11.39 -16.81 26.69
N MET A 377 11.94 -16.52 25.49
CA MET A 377 11.85 -17.43 24.35
C MET A 377 12.55 -18.75 24.62
N PRO A 378 12.08 -19.86 24.01
CA PRO A 378 12.81 -21.13 24.07
C PRO A 378 14.26 -20.97 23.62
N LYS A 379 15.16 -21.70 24.27
CA LYS A 379 16.62 -21.65 24.02
C LYS A 379 17.14 -23.00 23.65
N THR A 380 18.14 -23.01 22.82
CA THR A 380 18.93 -24.20 22.51
C THR A 380 19.95 -24.45 23.62
N ASP A 381 20.55 -25.65 23.68
CA ASP A 381 21.53 -26.05 24.68
C ASP A 381 22.82 -25.21 24.64
N ASP A 382 23.10 -24.51 23.56
CA ASP A 382 24.18 -23.50 23.48
C ASP A 382 23.77 -22.12 24.07
N GLY A 383 22.55 -21.99 24.63
CA GLY A 383 22.04 -20.81 25.30
C GLY A 383 21.41 -19.76 24.37
N ARG A 384 21.48 -19.94 23.04
CA ARG A 384 20.92 -18.98 22.08
C ARG A 384 19.39 -19.08 22.00
N PRO A 385 18.66 -17.97 21.98
CA PRO A 385 17.20 -17.96 21.86
C PRO A 385 16.76 -18.40 20.45
N ILE A 386 15.55 -18.98 20.39
CA ILE A 386 14.82 -19.20 19.15
C ILE A 386 13.91 -17.98 18.97
N HIS A 387 14.12 -17.22 17.89
CA HIS A 387 13.45 -15.93 17.70
C HIS A 387 12.05 -16.04 17.10
N MET A 388 11.73 -17.19 16.45
CA MET A 388 10.43 -17.41 15.82
C MET A 388 10.00 -18.86 16.00
N LEU A 389 8.74 -19.05 16.40
CA LEU A 389 8.11 -20.35 16.53
C LEU A 389 6.90 -20.43 15.63
N ALA A 390 6.82 -21.45 14.80
CA ALA A 390 5.72 -21.71 13.90
C ALA A 390 5.06 -23.06 14.20
N ASN A 391 3.79 -23.19 13.84
CA ASN A 391 3.06 -24.44 14.00
C ASN A 391 3.60 -25.51 13.03
N ALA A 392 4.06 -26.63 13.55
CA ALA A 392 4.59 -27.75 12.77
C ALA A 392 3.56 -28.35 11.81
N LEU A 393 2.28 -28.35 12.16
CA LEU A 393 1.18 -28.89 11.33
C LEU A 393 0.94 -28.09 10.04
N ALA A 394 1.37 -26.83 9.99
CA ALA A 394 1.25 -26.02 8.78
C ALA A 394 2.10 -26.58 7.61
N VAL A 395 3.18 -27.28 7.91
CA VAL A 395 4.08 -27.86 6.89
C VAL A 395 3.43 -28.98 6.10
N PRO A 396 2.94 -30.09 6.73
CA PRO A 396 2.30 -31.19 6.00
C PRO A 396 0.95 -30.77 5.39
N ASN A 397 0.13 -29.97 6.09
CA ASN A 397 -1.16 -29.54 5.57
C ASN A 397 -1.04 -28.74 4.26
N ARG A 398 0.07 -28.05 4.05
CA ARG A 398 0.30 -27.19 2.88
C ARG A 398 1.33 -27.70 1.91
N ILE A 399 1.92 -28.86 2.22
CA ILE A 399 2.94 -29.51 1.39
C ILE A 399 4.10 -28.52 1.10
N ILE A 400 4.59 -27.83 2.16
CA ILE A 400 5.69 -26.86 2.07
C ILE A 400 6.98 -27.40 2.69
N ALA A 401 7.33 -28.64 2.40
CA ALA A 401 8.52 -29.30 2.96
C ALA A 401 9.82 -28.50 2.74
N PHE A 402 9.89 -27.67 1.70
CA PHE A 402 11.07 -26.87 1.41
C PHE A 402 11.36 -25.75 2.41
N ALA A 403 10.36 -25.31 3.16
CA ALA A 403 10.58 -24.43 4.31
C ALA A 403 11.41 -25.14 5.40
N THR A 404 11.21 -26.44 5.59
CA THR A 404 12.02 -27.24 6.53
C THR A 404 13.41 -27.53 5.96
N TYR A 405 13.55 -27.70 4.64
CA TYR A 405 14.86 -27.86 4.01
C TYR A 405 15.70 -26.58 4.11
N GLU A 406 15.11 -25.40 3.90
CA GLU A 406 15.79 -24.14 4.18
C GLU A 406 16.26 -24.07 5.63
N GLY A 407 15.38 -24.39 6.58
CA GLY A 407 15.74 -24.45 7.99
C GLY A 407 16.87 -25.45 8.31
N SER A 408 16.87 -26.63 7.67
CA SER A 408 17.92 -27.63 7.86
C SER A 408 19.25 -27.21 7.23
N MET A 409 19.23 -26.61 6.03
CA MET A 409 20.43 -26.09 5.39
C MET A 409 21.06 -24.96 6.19
N THR A 410 20.27 -23.98 6.59
CA THR A 410 20.75 -22.84 7.38
C THR A 410 21.19 -23.24 8.77
N PHE A 411 20.61 -24.29 9.36
CA PHE A 411 21.13 -24.95 10.56
C PHE A 411 22.53 -25.49 10.33
N MET A 412 22.77 -26.22 9.24
CA MET A 412 24.09 -26.77 8.92
C MET A 412 25.13 -25.68 8.64
N GLN A 413 24.72 -24.61 7.92
CA GLN A 413 25.57 -23.44 7.71
C GLN A 413 25.98 -22.80 9.03
N ASP A 414 25.03 -22.60 9.96
CA ASP A 414 25.27 -22.01 11.27
C ASP A 414 26.19 -22.91 12.12
N ARG A 415 25.99 -24.22 12.10
CA ARG A 415 26.85 -25.16 12.83
C ARG A 415 28.27 -25.19 12.26
N MET A 416 28.40 -25.22 10.95
CA MET A 416 29.71 -25.16 10.30
C MET A 416 30.40 -23.81 10.61
N TYR A 417 29.67 -22.71 10.56
CA TYR A 417 30.21 -21.40 10.90
C TYR A 417 30.70 -21.33 12.36
N GLN A 418 29.94 -21.84 13.30
CA GLN A 418 30.39 -21.93 14.70
C GLN A 418 31.65 -22.80 14.86
N HIS A 419 31.72 -23.89 14.11
CA HIS A 419 32.88 -24.78 14.14
C HIS A 419 34.14 -24.08 13.63
N ILE A 420 34.08 -23.39 12.48
CA ILE A 420 35.26 -22.68 11.94
C ILE A 420 35.65 -21.48 12.81
N GLN A 421 34.69 -20.79 13.43
CA GLN A 421 34.99 -19.73 14.41
C GLN A 421 35.73 -20.31 15.64
N HIS A 422 35.32 -21.47 16.14
CA HIS A 422 35.97 -22.15 17.23
C HIS A 422 37.41 -22.57 16.86
N LEU A 423 37.58 -23.23 15.70
CA LEU A 423 38.90 -23.59 15.19
C LEU A 423 39.85 -22.40 15.08
N TRP A 424 39.36 -21.28 14.57
CA TRP A 424 40.15 -20.05 14.41
C TRP A 424 40.49 -19.43 15.77
N LYS A 425 39.53 -19.30 16.65
CA LYS A 425 39.69 -18.67 17.97
C LYS A 425 40.69 -19.44 18.83
N GLU A 426 40.59 -20.77 18.84
CA GLU A 426 41.47 -21.65 19.60
C GLU A 426 42.79 -21.95 18.86
N LYS A 427 43.00 -21.40 17.67
CA LYS A 427 44.17 -21.61 16.82
C LYS A 427 44.45 -23.09 16.50
N LEU A 428 43.36 -23.87 16.31
CA LEU A 428 43.42 -25.31 16.03
C LEU A 428 43.61 -25.61 14.53
N ALA A 429 43.35 -24.64 13.65
CA ALA A 429 43.52 -24.78 12.21
C ALA A 429 44.05 -23.49 11.56
N THR A 430 44.73 -23.66 10.44
CA THR A 430 45.22 -22.57 9.59
C THR A 430 44.08 -22.00 8.73
N LYS A 431 44.29 -20.81 8.11
CA LYS A 431 43.31 -20.23 7.17
C LYS A 431 43.00 -21.17 6.02
N ASP A 432 44.02 -21.81 5.45
CA ASP A 432 43.87 -22.71 4.30
C ASP A 432 43.06 -23.98 4.66
N GLU A 433 43.29 -24.54 5.85
CA GLU A 433 42.49 -25.68 6.33
C GLU A 433 41.03 -25.31 6.58
N ILE A 434 40.79 -24.15 7.17
CA ILE A 434 39.42 -23.63 7.38
C ILE A 434 38.75 -23.42 6.04
N MET A 435 39.40 -22.76 5.09
CA MET A 435 38.83 -22.47 3.76
C MET A 435 38.56 -23.77 2.98
N THR A 436 39.45 -24.76 3.08
CA THR A 436 39.22 -26.10 2.48
C THR A 436 37.95 -26.72 3.09
N CYS A 437 37.80 -26.71 4.41
CA CYS A 437 36.61 -27.22 5.08
C CYS A 437 35.34 -26.53 4.63
N VAL A 438 35.35 -25.20 4.51
CA VAL A 438 34.20 -24.40 4.03
C VAL A 438 33.85 -24.74 2.57
N CYS A 439 34.84 -24.78 1.69
CA CYS A 439 34.63 -25.10 0.28
C CYS A 439 34.11 -26.54 0.08
N ASP A 440 34.63 -27.49 0.83
CA ASP A 440 34.17 -28.86 0.82
C ASP A 440 32.73 -29.00 1.33
N PHE A 441 32.37 -28.22 2.33
CA PHE A 441 30.99 -28.15 2.83
C PHE A 441 30.03 -27.52 1.83
N VAL A 442 30.37 -26.38 1.26
CA VAL A 442 29.56 -25.68 0.25
C VAL A 442 29.38 -26.55 -0.99
N SER A 443 30.44 -27.30 -1.40
CA SER A 443 30.41 -28.18 -2.58
C SER A 443 29.40 -29.33 -2.46
N ILE A 444 28.98 -29.73 -1.28
CA ILE A 444 27.91 -30.72 -1.10
C ILE A 444 26.59 -30.21 -1.66
N PHE A 445 26.27 -28.94 -1.46
CA PHE A 445 25.02 -28.29 -1.89
C PHE A 445 25.15 -27.61 -3.25
N ALA A 446 26.30 -27.01 -3.51
CA ALA A 446 26.60 -26.22 -4.70
C ALA A 446 28.04 -26.46 -5.17
N PRO A 447 28.31 -27.54 -5.94
CA PRO A 447 29.68 -27.96 -6.31
C PRO A 447 30.45 -26.87 -7.06
N ASP A 448 29.78 -26.16 -7.94
CA ASP A 448 30.42 -25.09 -8.73
C ASP A 448 30.78 -23.89 -7.86
N GLU A 449 29.95 -23.56 -6.88
CA GLU A 449 30.19 -22.44 -5.96
C GLU A 449 31.36 -22.71 -5.02
N GLY A 450 31.45 -23.92 -4.45
CA GLY A 450 32.58 -24.27 -3.61
C GLY A 450 33.94 -24.20 -4.37
N SER A 451 33.91 -24.58 -5.63
CA SER A 451 35.08 -24.47 -6.53
C SER A 451 35.44 -23.00 -6.83
N GLU A 452 34.43 -22.15 -7.04
CA GLU A 452 34.62 -20.72 -7.30
C GLU A 452 35.11 -19.96 -6.07
N ILE A 453 34.56 -20.24 -4.88
CA ILE A 453 35.05 -19.68 -3.62
C ILE A 453 36.54 -20.00 -3.43
N MET A 454 36.94 -21.25 -3.67
CA MET A 454 38.34 -21.65 -3.57
C MET A 454 39.22 -20.93 -4.63
N ARG A 455 38.73 -20.70 -5.83
CA ARG A 455 39.43 -19.95 -6.87
C ARG A 455 39.67 -18.51 -6.44
N VAL A 456 38.61 -17.81 -5.98
CA VAL A 456 38.69 -16.43 -5.51
C VAL A 456 39.55 -16.30 -4.26
N TYR A 457 39.47 -17.30 -3.36
CA TYR A 457 40.34 -17.33 -2.17
C TYR A 457 41.82 -17.36 -2.54
N LYS A 458 42.22 -18.14 -3.55
CA LYS A 458 43.61 -18.16 -4.02
C LYS A 458 44.09 -16.81 -4.56
N GLU A 459 43.21 -16.02 -5.12
CA GLU A 459 43.48 -14.66 -5.62
C GLU A 459 43.56 -13.63 -4.48
N MET A 460 42.60 -13.72 -3.52
CA MET A 460 42.43 -12.74 -2.42
C MET A 460 42.24 -13.43 -1.05
N PRO A 461 43.26 -14.11 -0.50
CA PRO A 461 43.11 -14.97 0.67
C PRO A 461 42.58 -14.25 1.92
N ASN A 462 43.09 -13.07 2.21
CA ASN A 462 42.70 -12.35 3.42
C ASN A 462 41.29 -11.78 3.33
N THR A 463 40.88 -11.30 2.17
CA THR A 463 39.58 -10.68 1.96
C THR A 463 38.48 -11.72 2.07
N VAL A 464 38.59 -12.84 1.36
CA VAL A 464 37.59 -13.91 1.36
C VAL A 464 37.48 -14.58 2.73
N PHE A 465 38.63 -14.85 3.38
CA PHE A 465 38.64 -15.42 4.71
C PHE A 465 37.96 -14.49 5.73
N GLN A 466 38.29 -13.19 5.69
CA GLN A 466 37.71 -12.22 6.60
C GLN A 466 36.20 -12.09 6.37
N ASP A 467 35.78 -12.06 5.13
CA ASP A 467 34.35 -11.97 4.76
C ASP A 467 33.54 -13.15 5.33
N ILE A 468 34.04 -14.38 5.19
CA ILE A 468 33.39 -15.58 5.78
C ILE A 468 33.40 -15.52 7.32
N MET A 469 34.47 -15.04 7.92
CA MET A 469 34.56 -14.94 9.38
C MET A 469 33.67 -13.84 9.96
N ASP A 470 33.39 -12.79 9.22
CA ASP A 470 32.55 -11.67 9.66
C ASP A 470 31.05 -11.89 9.36
N HIS A 471 30.72 -12.51 8.23
CA HIS A 471 29.33 -12.58 7.74
C HIS A 471 28.74 -14.00 7.76
N GLY A 472 29.56 -15.05 7.85
CA GLY A 472 29.11 -16.44 7.85
C GLY A 472 29.18 -17.11 6.47
N ILE A 473 28.59 -18.31 6.39
CA ILE A 473 28.58 -19.14 5.19
C ILE A 473 27.23 -18.95 4.49
N PHE A 474 27.26 -18.52 3.23
CA PHE A 474 26.10 -18.39 2.36
C PHE A 474 26.17 -19.44 1.27
N ILE A 475 25.02 -20.00 0.85
CA ILE A 475 24.96 -21.03 -0.19
C ILE A 475 23.96 -20.65 -1.26
N GLN A 476 24.41 -20.64 -2.51
CA GLN A 476 23.56 -20.42 -3.66
C GLN A 476 22.85 -21.71 -4.08
N ILE A 477 21.54 -21.68 -4.12
CA ILE A 477 20.71 -22.76 -4.67
C ILE A 477 20.00 -22.24 -5.91
N GLU A 478 20.59 -22.51 -7.07
CA GLU A 478 19.97 -22.12 -8.34
C GLU A 478 18.62 -22.83 -8.52
N PRO A 479 17.58 -22.12 -9.00
CA PRO A 479 16.33 -22.74 -9.39
C PRO A 479 16.56 -23.85 -10.43
N PHE A 480 15.88 -24.98 -10.26
CA PHE A 480 16.05 -26.19 -11.11
C PHE A 480 17.46 -26.82 -11.03
N ASN A 481 18.13 -26.67 -9.90
CA ASN A 481 19.40 -27.29 -9.65
C ASN A 481 19.30 -28.82 -9.75
N LYS A 482 20.38 -29.46 -10.23
CA LYS A 482 20.47 -30.92 -10.36
C LYS A 482 20.73 -31.63 -9.02
N VAL A 483 21.24 -30.92 -8.02
CA VAL A 483 21.53 -31.47 -6.70
C VAL A 483 20.24 -31.79 -5.97
N CYS A 484 20.09 -33.05 -5.55
CA CYS A 484 18.99 -33.43 -4.68
C CYS A 484 19.27 -32.93 -3.27
N VAL A 485 18.59 -31.89 -2.81
CA VAL A 485 18.82 -31.27 -1.50
C VAL A 485 18.68 -32.25 -0.36
N ARG A 486 17.74 -33.22 -0.44
CA ARG A 486 17.60 -34.25 0.57
C ARG A 486 18.90 -35.10 0.71
N ASP A 487 19.46 -35.51 -0.42
CA ASP A 487 20.64 -36.34 -0.44
C ASP A 487 21.88 -35.56 0.00
N ALA A 488 21.97 -34.26 -0.41
CA ALA A 488 23.00 -33.34 0.09
C ALA A 488 22.93 -33.12 1.62
N LEU A 489 21.73 -32.98 2.17
CA LEU A 489 21.56 -32.90 3.63
C LEU A 489 22.03 -34.17 4.33
N LEU A 490 21.70 -35.34 3.81
CA LEU A 490 22.17 -36.63 4.37
C LEU A 490 23.70 -36.75 4.26
N GLU A 491 24.27 -36.42 3.09
CA GLU A 491 25.72 -36.40 2.88
C GLU A 491 26.44 -35.48 3.87
N ALA A 492 25.90 -34.29 4.13
CA ALA A 492 26.46 -33.34 5.09
C ALA A 492 26.42 -33.93 6.55
N TYR A 493 25.32 -34.60 6.91
CA TYR A 493 25.24 -35.31 8.19
C TYR A 493 26.25 -36.43 8.31
N ASP A 494 26.39 -37.24 7.26
CA ASP A 494 27.31 -38.38 7.26
C ASP A 494 28.79 -37.95 7.28
N LYS A 495 29.10 -36.85 6.58
CA LYS A 495 30.48 -36.32 6.50
C LYS A 495 30.89 -35.55 7.77
N TYR A 496 29.94 -34.89 8.45
CA TYR A 496 30.22 -34.01 9.60
C TYR A 496 29.32 -34.34 10.82
N PRO A 497 29.24 -35.60 11.30
CA PRO A 497 28.24 -36.00 12.30
C PRO A 497 28.39 -35.26 13.64
N ASP A 498 29.59 -34.96 14.06
CA ASP A 498 29.85 -34.26 15.33
C ASP A 498 29.53 -32.78 15.25
N ILE A 499 29.67 -32.14 14.06
CA ILE A 499 29.38 -30.75 13.83
C ILE A 499 27.86 -30.54 13.66
N MET A 500 27.20 -31.43 12.89
CA MET A 500 25.80 -31.33 12.52
C MET A 500 24.85 -31.88 13.60
N LYS A 501 25.27 -31.87 14.85
CA LYS A 501 24.50 -32.39 15.98
C LYS A 501 23.28 -31.49 16.24
N PRO A 502 22.04 -32.02 16.21
CA PRO A 502 20.85 -31.27 16.52
C PRO A 502 20.85 -30.72 17.95
N TYR A 503 20.07 -29.67 18.18
CA TYR A 503 20.00 -28.99 19.48
C TYR A 503 18.97 -29.64 20.41
N LYS A 504 19.23 -29.61 21.71
CA LYS A 504 18.24 -29.76 22.77
C LYS A 504 17.59 -28.42 23.02
N ILE A 505 16.25 -28.39 23.10
CA ILE A 505 15.50 -27.16 23.30
C ILE A 505 14.97 -27.10 24.73
N PHE A 506 15.11 -25.95 25.36
CA PHE A 506 14.57 -25.64 26.67
C PHE A 506 13.50 -24.53 26.51
N THR A 507 12.30 -24.77 27.06
CA THR A 507 11.20 -23.79 27.09
C THR A 507 10.87 -23.41 28.51
N LYS A 508 10.33 -22.21 28.72
CA LYS A 508 9.93 -21.71 30.02
C LYS A 508 8.46 -22.06 30.27
N LEU A 509 8.18 -22.95 31.22
CA LEU A 509 6.84 -23.34 31.68
C LEU A 509 6.70 -22.99 33.15
N HIS A 510 5.68 -22.21 33.52
CA HIS A 510 5.43 -21.79 34.90
C HIS A 510 6.70 -21.28 35.62
N HIS A 511 7.44 -20.38 34.95
CA HIS A 511 8.70 -19.78 35.44
C HIS A 511 9.88 -20.75 35.61
N ARG A 512 9.77 -22.02 35.14
CA ARG A 512 10.85 -22.99 35.15
C ARG A 512 11.26 -23.37 33.73
N TRP A 513 12.57 -23.54 33.51
CA TRP A 513 13.10 -24.05 32.26
C TRP A 513 12.94 -25.57 32.22
N VAL A 514 12.23 -26.04 31.22
CA VAL A 514 11.96 -27.48 30.99
C VAL A 514 12.52 -27.86 29.64
N LYS A 515 13.26 -28.99 29.61
CA LYS A 515 13.74 -29.55 28.36
C LYS A 515 12.58 -30.17 27.60
N ILE A 516 12.50 -29.88 26.30
CA ILE A 516 11.58 -30.56 25.37
C ILE A 516 12.21 -31.90 24.96
N ASP A 517 11.41 -32.97 24.90
CA ASP A 517 11.86 -34.27 24.45
C ASP A 517 12.30 -34.24 22.99
N GLY A 518 13.42 -34.91 22.70
CA GLY A 518 14.03 -34.96 21.38
C GLY A 518 15.15 -33.94 21.17
N GLU A 519 15.70 -34.01 19.99
CA GLU A 519 16.73 -33.09 19.48
C GLU A 519 16.29 -32.57 18.11
N TYR A 520 16.49 -31.26 17.86
CA TYR A 520 15.88 -30.57 16.74
C TYR A 520 16.91 -29.74 15.96
N PRO A 521 16.88 -29.74 14.63
CA PRO A 521 17.60 -28.77 13.83
C PRO A 521 16.93 -27.40 13.97
N VAL A 522 17.63 -26.41 14.51
CA VAL A 522 17.16 -25.03 14.63
C VAL A 522 18.01 -24.19 13.72
N GLY A 523 17.47 -23.81 12.60
CA GLY A 523 18.12 -22.98 11.58
C GLY A 523 17.47 -21.61 11.45
N PHE A 524 17.70 -20.99 10.32
CA PHE A 524 17.14 -19.69 9.98
C PHE A 524 16.15 -19.81 8.84
N GLN A 525 15.15 -18.96 8.84
CA GLN A 525 14.24 -18.78 7.72
C GLN A 525 14.26 -17.33 7.28
N TYR A 526 14.43 -17.11 5.99
CA TYR A 526 14.35 -15.76 5.43
C TYR A 526 12.90 -15.27 5.42
N THR A 527 12.63 -14.25 6.21
CA THR A 527 11.28 -13.80 6.55
C THR A 527 11.02 -12.41 5.98
N TRP A 528 9.87 -12.26 5.30
CA TRP A 528 9.36 -11.00 4.80
C TRP A 528 8.15 -10.52 5.59
N VAL A 529 8.00 -9.21 5.69
CA VAL A 529 6.81 -8.57 6.25
C VAL A 529 5.87 -8.19 5.11
N LEU A 530 4.56 -8.43 5.29
CA LEU A 530 3.55 -8.02 4.34
C LEU A 530 2.90 -6.69 4.72
N LYS A 531 2.38 -5.98 3.72
CA LYS A 531 1.65 -4.71 3.89
C LYS A 531 0.32 -4.83 4.68
N GLN A 532 -0.07 -6.03 5.10
CA GLN A 532 -1.29 -6.27 5.85
C GLN A 532 -1.03 -6.07 7.35
N GLU A 533 -1.38 -4.89 7.82
CA GLU A 533 -1.23 -4.47 9.22
C GLU A 533 -2.50 -4.71 10.03
N PRO A 534 -2.40 -4.94 11.37
CA PRO A 534 -3.55 -5.06 12.26
C PRO A 534 -4.47 -3.84 12.24
N SER A 535 -3.89 -2.64 12.22
CA SER A 535 -4.61 -1.37 12.17
C SER A 535 -5.50 -1.22 10.94
N LYS A 536 -5.12 -1.86 9.82
CA LYS A 536 -5.91 -1.89 8.58
C LYS A 536 -6.98 -2.98 8.58
N ALA A 537 -6.88 -3.97 9.43
CA ALA A 537 -7.90 -5.00 9.61
C ALA A 537 -9.07 -4.49 10.47
N LEU A 538 -8.81 -3.49 11.33
CA LEU A 538 -9.84 -2.83 12.11
C LEU A 538 -10.58 -1.80 11.24
N SER A 539 -11.89 -1.91 11.15
CA SER A 539 -12.74 -0.91 10.51
C SER A 539 -13.78 -0.40 11.48
N ALA A 540 -13.79 0.91 11.68
CA ALA A 540 -14.88 1.57 12.38
C ALA A 540 -15.94 2.01 11.37
N ILE A 541 -17.21 1.84 11.73
CA ILE A 541 -18.34 2.14 10.87
C ILE A 541 -19.16 3.24 11.53
N SER A 542 -19.30 4.37 10.81
CA SER A 542 -20.25 5.42 11.17
C SER A 542 -21.18 5.66 9.97
N THR A 543 -22.27 6.41 10.17
CA THR A 543 -23.12 6.85 9.07
C THR A 543 -22.38 7.78 8.12
N GLY A 544 -21.41 8.55 8.62
CA GLY A 544 -20.56 9.43 7.83
C GLY A 544 -21.36 10.44 6.99
N ARG A 545 -20.79 10.86 5.86
CA ARG A 545 -21.47 11.76 4.92
C ARG A 545 -22.57 11.05 4.19
N THR A 546 -23.72 11.67 4.10
CA THR A 546 -24.89 11.18 3.36
C THR A 546 -25.21 12.10 2.17
N THR A 547 -25.94 11.55 1.21
CA THR A 547 -26.55 12.32 0.12
C THR A 547 -27.78 13.09 0.65
N LEU A 548 -28.38 13.95 -0.18
CA LEU A 548 -29.66 14.60 0.12
C LEU A 548 -30.80 13.62 0.47
N TYR A 549 -30.66 12.37 0.08
CA TYR A 549 -31.62 11.31 0.37
C TYR A 549 -31.19 10.42 1.56
N ASP A 550 -30.29 10.93 2.39
CA ASP A 550 -29.78 10.27 3.58
C ASP A 550 -29.08 8.92 3.31
N GLN A 551 -28.62 8.74 2.07
CA GLN A 551 -27.88 7.55 1.67
C GLN A 551 -26.37 7.77 1.83
N PRO A 552 -25.60 6.75 2.27
CA PRO A 552 -24.17 6.85 2.35
C PRO A 552 -23.53 7.20 1.01
N VAL A 553 -22.65 8.19 1.00
CA VAL A 553 -21.94 8.61 -0.21
C VAL A 553 -21.07 7.47 -0.72
N LYS A 554 -21.06 7.23 -2.03
CA LYS A 554 -20.17 6.24 -2.65
C LYS A 554 -18.72 6.73 -2.53
N THR A 555 -17.92 5.99 -1.77
CA THR A 555 -16.50 6.34 -1.56
C THR A 555 -15.60 5.71 -2.61
N HIS A 556 -14.62 6.46 -3.09
CA HIS A 556 -13.58 5.96 -3.98
C HIS A 556 -12.71 4.92 -3.24
N GLN A 557 -12.12 3.97 -3.96
CA GLN A 557 -11.31 2.89 -3.35
C GLN A 557 -10.10 3.42 -2.56
N PHE A 558 -9.53 4.54 -2.98
CA PHE A 558 -8.44 5.22 -2.27
C PHE A 558 -8.88 5.72 -0.89
N THR A 559 -10.08 6.31 -0.79
CA THR A 559 -10.65 6.78 0.49
C THR A 559 -11.02 5.62 1.43
N LYS A 560 -11.24 4.41 0.90
CA LYS A 560 -11.47 3.23 1.72
C LYS A 560 -10.25 2.81 2.54
N ASN A 561 -9.06 3.13 2.06
CA ASN A 561 -7.80 2.80 2.73
C ASN A 561 -7.44 3.80 3.85
N LEU A 562 -8.03 4.98 3.83
CA LEU A 562 -7.88 6.03 4.85
C LEU A 562 -9.03 6.04 5.88
N ARG A 563 -9.68 4.91 6.07
CA ARG A 563 -10.93 4.78 6.86
C ARG A 563 -10.81 5.23 8.30
N HIS A 564 -9.66 5.09 8.94
CA HIS A 564 -9.47 5.54 10.31
C HIS A 564 -9.41 7.06 10.46
N TYR A 565 -9.33 7.79 9.35
CA TYR A 565 -9.25 9.26 9.33
C TYR A 565 -10.41 9.90 8.59
N SER A 566 -11.38 9.12 8.07
CA SER A 566 -12.46 9.67 7.26
C SER A 566 -13.82 9.28 7.83
N ASP A 567 -14.76 10.21 7.79
CA ASP A 567 -16.18 10.00 8.13
C ASP A 567 -16.94 9.18 7.08
N ASN A 568 -16.24 8.45 6.23
CA ASN A 568 -16.87 7.69 5.17
C ASN A 568 -17.49 6.40 5.70
N PRO A 569 -18.75 6.11 5.35
CA PRO A 569 -19.44 4.91 5.79
C PRO A 569 -18.78 3.65 5.20
N VAL A 570 -18.72 2.61 5.98
CA VAL A 570 -18.14 1.32 5.62
C VAL A 570 -19.27 0.30 5.44
N LYS A 571 -19.21 -0.51 4.38
CA LYS A 571 -20.13 -1.62 4.19
C LYS A 571 -19.71 -2.82 5.06
N TYR A 572 -20.69 -3.60 5.51
CA TYR A 572 -20.42 -4.91 6.10
C TYR A 572 -19.81 -5.83 5.05
N GLY A 573 -18.86 -6.65 5.45
CA GLY A 573 -18.40 -7.79 4.66
C GLY A 573 -19.49 -8.87 4.62
N GLU A 574 -19.39 -9.75 3.65
CA GLU A 574 -20.33 -10.87 3.47
C GLU A 574 -20.38 -11.77 4.71
N TYR A 575 -19.25 -12.17 5.24
CA TYR A 575 -19.13 -13.00 6.44
C TYR A 575 -19.63 -12.29 7.70
N ASP A 576 -19.37 -11.00 7.86
CA ASP A 576 -19.87 -10.23 9.00
C ASP A 576 -21.39 -10.17 8.96
N SER A 577 -21.97 -9.96 7.76
CA SER A 577 -23.42 -9.94 7.57
C SER A 577 -24.05 -11.29 7.88
N LEU A 578 -23.43 -12.39 7.44
CA LEU A 578 -23.92 -13.75 7.72
C LEU A 578 -23.83 -14.09 9.21
N ASN A 579 -22.74 -13.74 9.88
CA ASN A 579 -22.57 -13.97 11.31
C ASN A 579 -23.55 -13.17 12.15
N PHE A 580 -23.79 -11.90 11.79
CA PHE A 580 -24.82 -11.08 12.44
C PHE A 580 -26.21 -11.67 12.22
N LEU A 581 -26.52 -12.06 10.97
CA LEU A 581 -27.78 -12.66 10.63
C LEU A 581 -28.03 -13.96 11.42
N ALA A 582 -27.00 -14.80 11.53
CA ALA A 582 -27.07 -16.05 12.28
C ALA A 582 -27.21 -15.81 13.80
N GLY A 583 -26.50 -14.82 14.34
CA GLY A 583 -26.46 -14.52 15.78
C GLY A 583 -27.71 -13.79 16.29
N VAL A 584 -28.18 -12.78 15.57
CA VAL A 584 -29.27 -11.90 16.04
C VAL A 584 -30.61 -12.13 15.31
N GLY A 585 -30.57 -12.86 14.21
CA GLY A 585 -31.75 -13.15 13.37
C GLY A 585 -32.08 -12.04 12.38
N VAL A 586 -32.90 -12.37 11.39
CA VAL A 586 -33.27 -11.51 10.25
C VAL A 586 -33.90 -10.20 10.68
N LYS A 587 -34.78 -10.23 11.67
CA LYS A 587 -35.52 -9.04 12.15
C LYS A 587 -34.59 -8.00 12.73
N GLU A 588 -33.70 -8.40 13.64
CA GLU A 588 -32.78 -7.47 14.30
C GLU A 588 -31.67 -7.04 13.36
N PHE A 589 -31.17 -7.92 12.50
CA PHE A 589 -30.23 -7.57 11.45
C PHE A 589 -30.80 -6.54 10.45
N SER A 590 -32.07 -6.73 10.03
CA SER A 590 -32.77 -5.77 9.16
C SER A 590 -32.95 -4.42 9.84
N LYS A 591 -33.29 -4.38 11.13
CA LYS A 591 -33.34 -3.13 11.90
C LYS A 591 -31.97 -2.45 11.97
N LEU A 592 -30.91 -3.21 12.30
CA LEU A 592 -29.56 -2.67 12.39
C LEU A 592 -29.13 -2.05 11.06
N THR A 593 -29.32 -2.74 9.96
CA THR A 593 -28.83 -2.29 8.65
C THR A 593 -29.70 -1.21 8.01
N THR A 594 -31.01 -1.26 8.22
CA THR A 594 -31.95 -0.35 7.55
C THR A 594 -32.23 0.90 8.39
N TYR A 595 -32.34 0.74 9.70
CA TYR A 595 -32.78 1.81 10.59
C TYR A 595 -31.60 2.51 11.27
N TYR A 596 -30.77 1.74 12.00
CA TYR A 596 -29.77 2.36 12.87
C TYR A 596 -28.54 2.86 12.13
N ARG A 597 -28.21 2.25 11.00
CA ARG A 597 -27.02 2.59 10.23
C ARG A 597 -27.31 3.39 8.96
N GLY A 598 -28.58 3.48 8.60
CA GLY A 598 -28.98 4.18 7.40
C GLY A 598 -29.24 5.67 7.59
N SER A 599 -29.33 6.16 8.82
CA SER A 599 -29.70 7.55 9.09
C SER A 599 -28.83 8.17 10.18
N GLN A 600 -28.14 9.26 9.85
CA GLN A 600 -27.37 10.05 10.81
C GLN A 600 -28.24 10.62 11.93
N TYR A 601 -29.47 10.97 11.60
CA TYR A 601 -30.45 11.46 12.57
C TYR A 601 -30.77 10.38 13.62
N MET A 602 -30.97 9.13 13.20
CA MET A 602 -31.23 8.00 14.09
C MET A 602 -30.03 7.72 14.99
N GLU A 603 -28.81 7.70 14.42
CA GLU A 603 -27.57 7.48 15.17
C GLU A 603 -27.40 8.55 16.25
N ASN A 604 -27.56 9.83 15.91
CA ASN A 604 -27.46 10.93 16.86
C ASN A 604 -28.54 10.86 17.96
N SER A 605 -29.76 10.50 17.59
CA SER A 605 -30.87 10.34 18.53
C SER A 605 -30.65 9.19 19.49
N MET A 606 -30.09 8.08 19.01
CA MET A 606 -29.70 6.95 19.87
C MET A 606 -28.58 7.33 20.82
N LEU A 607 -27.56 8.04 20.33
CA LEU A 607 -26.46 8.53 21.15
C LEU A 607 -26.94 9.49 22.24
N MET A 608 -27.80 10.44 21.87
CA MET A 608 -28.39 11.38 22.84
C MET A 608 -29.27 10.68 23.87
N SER A 609 -30.04 9.67 23.48
CA SER A 609 -30.83 8.87 24.43
C SER A 609 -29.96 8.11 25.41
N GLN A 610 -28.84 7.56 24.95
CA GLN A 610 -27.86 6.88 25.81
C GLN A 610 -27.17 7.86 26.76
N LEU A 611 -26.75 9.02 26.26
CA LEU A 611 -26.09 10.05 27.07
C LEU A 611 -27.00 10.63 28.15
N ASN A 612 -28.31 10.64 27.92
CA ASN A 612 -29.30 11.16 28.88
C ASN A 612 -29.85 10.07 29.82
N ASP A 613 -29.26 8.89 29.87
CA ASP A 613 -29.72 7.76 30.70
C ASP A 613 -31.18 7.35 30.47
N MET A 614 -31.80 7.76 29.37
CA MET A 614 -33.21 7.48 29.09
C MET A 614 -33.47 6.10 28.47
N GLY A 615 -32.41 5.32 28.30
CA GLY A 615 -32.47 4.04 27.61
C GLY A 615 -32.80 4.19 26.11
N LEU A 616 -32.65 3.10 25.36
CA LEU A 616 -32.96 3.05 23.93
C LEU A 616 -34.44 2.70 23.71
N ASP A 617 -35.29 3.72 23.56
CA ASP A 617 -36.68 3.49 23.11
C ASP A 617 -36.74 3.55 21.57
N LEU A 618 -36.56 2.40 20.94
CA LEU A 618 -36.56 2.25 19.48
C LEU A 618 -37.97 2.40 18.87
N THR A 619 -39.01 2.46 19.67
CA THR A 619 -40.40 2.60 19.16
C THR A 619 -40.71 4.03 18.74
N LYS A 620 -39.97 5.03 19.22
CA LYS A 620 -40.19 6.46 18.90
C LYS A 620 -39.63 6.89 17.54
N TYR A 621 -38.83 6.05 16.87
CA TYR A 621 -38.13 6.42 15.65
C TYR A 621 -38.72 5.72 14.45
N ASN A 622 -39.71 6.37 13.81
CA ASN A 622 -40.43 5.83 12.66
C ASN A 622 -40.02 6.43 11.30
N GLN A 623 -38.97 7.26 11.27
CA GLN A 623 -38.49 7.87 10.01
C GLN A 623 -37.31 7.07 9.48
N PHE A 624 -37.49 6.47 8.32
CA PHE A 624 -36.51 5.62 7.66
C PHE A 624 -36.31 6.09 6.22
N PRO A 625 -35.57 7.19 6.00
CA PRO A 625 -35.46 7.83 4.68
C PRO A 625 -35.03 6.86 3.58
N GLN A 626 -34.15 5.92 3.90
CA GLN A 626 -33.67 4.93 2.93
C GLN A 626 -34.75 3.92 2.56
N LEU A 627 -35.50 3.44 3.54
CA LEU A 627 -36.64 2.50 3.30
C LEU A 627 -37.73 3.23 2.55
N ASP A 628 -38.00 4.49 2.90
CA ASP A 628 -39.02 5.29 2.22
C ASP A 628 -38.60 5.61 0.79
N ASN A 629 -37.31 5.86 0.58
CA ASN A 629 -36.74 6.03 -0.76
C ASN A 629 -36.87 4.75 -1.60
N LEU A 630 -36.54 3.59 -1.01
CA LEU A 630 -36.74 2.30 -1.67
C LEU A 630 -38.22 2.07 -1.98
N LYS A 631 -39.13 2.30 -1.02
CA LYS A 631 -40.58 2.20 -1.23
C LYS A 631 -41.05 3.12 -2.35
N ASN A 632 -40.57 4.38 -2.37
CA ASN A 632 -40.94 5.33 -3.40
C ASN A 632 -40.38 4.90 -4.77
N THR A 633 -39.12 4.44 -4.83
CA THR A 633 -38.54 3.90 -6.07
C THR A 633 -39.34 2.73 -6.60
N LEU A 634 -39.73 1.79 -5.74
CA LEU A 634 -40.56 0.63 -6.13
C LEU A 634 -41.98 1.07 -6.55
N LYS A 635 -42.54 2.07 -5.87
CA LYS A 635 -43.84 2.66 -6.26
C LYS A 635 -43.77 3.25 -7.67
N PHE A 636 -42.69 3.99 -8.01
CA PHE A 636 -42.49 4.49 -9.38
C PHE A 636 -42.38 3.39 -10.42
N MET A 637 -41.95 2.18 -10.02
CA MET A 637 -41.92 0.99 -10.86
C MET A 637 -43.28 0.24 -10.90
N GLY A 638 -44.30 0.74 -10.19
CA GLY A 638 -45.58 0.04 -10.06
C GLY A 638 -45.57 -1.12 -9.07
N ILE A 639 -44.56 -1.20 -8.20
CA ILE A 639 -44.41 -2.29 -7.23
C ILE A 639 -44.69 -1.78 -5.82
N LYS A 640 -45.59 -2.47 -5.09
CA LYS A 640 -45.90 -2.18 -3.69
C LYS A 640 -45.23 -3.21 -2.78
N LEU A 641 -44.42 -2.72 -1.84
CA LEU A 641 -43.91 -3.53 -0.74
C LEU A 641 -45.03 -3.64 0.32
N LYS A 642 -45.52 -4.84 0.56
CA LYS A 642 -46.39 -5.15 1.71
C LYS A 642 -45.55 -5.79 2.79
N PRO A 643 -45.24 -5.10 3.91
CA PRO A 643 -44.54 -5.72 5.02
C PRO A 643 -45.45 -6.78 5.63
N ASP A 644 -44.96 -8.01 5.67
CA ASP A 644 -45.59 -9.11 6.40
C ASP A 644 -44.79 -9.35 7.68
N ILE A 645 -45.47 -9.43 8.80
CA ILE A 645 -44.87 -9.65 10.11
C ILE A 645 -44.15 -11.00 10.18
N PHE A 646 -44.55 -11.97 9.34
CA PHE A 646 -43.99 -13.33 9.35
C PHE A 646 -43.10 -13.65 8.13
N ASN A 647 -43.37 -13.07 6.94
CA ASN A 647 -42.69 -13.39 5.67
C ASN A 647 -42.10 -12.18 4.93
N TYR A 648 -41.76 -11.13 5.59
CA TYR A 648 -41.00 -9.92 5.26
C TYR A 648 -41.43 -9.10 4.04
N SER A 649 -41.97 -9.61 2.97
CA SER A 649 -42.57 -8.79 1.92
C SER A 649 -43.32 -9.65 0.88
N THR A 650 -44.58 -9.37 0.66
CA THR A 650 -45.24 -9.72 -0.60
C THR A 650 -45.07 -8.57 -1.57
N ILE A 651 -44.59 -8.87 -2.77
CA ILE A 651 -44.54 -7.92 -3.87
C ILE A 651 -45.87 -7.95 -4.58
N GLY A 652 -46.53 -6.79 -4.64
CA GLY A 652 -47.78 -6.63 -5.38
C GLY A 652 -47.71 -5.43 -6.31
N PHE A 653 -48.42 -5.47 -7.41
CA PHE A 653 -48.57 -4.29 -8.28
C PHE A 653 -49.52 -3.29 -7.62
N ILE A 654 -49.26 -2.00 -7.85
CA ILE A 654 -50.09 -0.91 -7.32
C ILE A 654 -51.11 -0.55 -8.37
N ASP A 655 -52.37 -0.91 -8.11
CA ASP A 655 -53.54 -0.47 -8.88
C ASP A 655 -54.22 0.74 -8.22
N GLU A 656 -53.53 1.43 -7.29
CA GLU A 656 -54.12 2.54 -6.55
C GLU A 656 -54.13 3.81 -7.41
N ILE A 657 -55.30 4.39 -7.60
CA ILE A 657 -55.52 5.70 -8.18
C ILE A 657 -55.34 6.73 -7.07
N HIS A 658 -54.42 7.62 -7.23
CA HIS A 658 -54.22 8.71 -6.29
C HIS A 658 -54.90 9.99 -6.78
N LYS A 659 -55.67 10.64 -5.89
CA LYS A 659 -56.23 11.94 -6.13
C LYS A 659 -55.23 13.02 -5.74
N VAL A 660 -54.76 13.76 -6.69
CA VAL A 660 -53.81 14.86 -6.49
C VAL A 660 -54.47 16.19 -6.80
N LEU A 661 -54.41 17.14 -5.86
CA LEU A 661 -54.93 18.51 -6.07
C LEU A 661 -53.91 19.34 -6.85
N ILE A 662 -54.27 19.70 -8.05
CA ILE A 662 -53.41 20.44 -8.95
C ILE A 662 -54.14 21.76 -9.32
N ASN A 663 -53.61 22.89 -8.87
CA ASN A 663 -54.25 24.20 -9.07
C ASN A 663 -55.74 24.23 -8.68
N ASN A 664 -56.09 23.63 -7.53
CA ASN A 664 -57.46 23.44 -7.01
C ASN A 664 -58.33 22.53 -7.87
N VAL A 665 -57.78 21.76 -8.77
CA VAL A 665 -58.51 20.70 -9.53
C VAL A 665 -58.04 19.35 -9.04
N GLU A 666 -58.98 18.49 -8.60
CA GLU A 666 -58.68 17.12 -8.20
C GLU A 666 -58.44 16.28 -9.46
N VAL A 667 -57.22 15.75 -9.60
CA VAL A 667 -56.83 14.89 -10.72
C VAL A 667 -56.54 13.50 -10.19
N GLU A 668 -57.18 12.49 -10.76
CA GLU A 668 -56.86 11.09 -10.48
C GLU A 668 -55.70 10.65 -11.36
N VAL A 669 -54.59 10.23 -10.75
CA VAL A 669 -53.38 9.78 -11.44
C VAL A 669 -52.93 8.43 -10.90
N SER A 670 -52.77 7.45 -11.77
CA SER A 670 -52.12 6.21 -11.42
C SER A 670 -50.59 6.35 -11.45
N ILE A 671 -49.86 5.61 -10.65
CA ILE A 671 -48.40 5.68 -10.62
C ILE A 671 -47.75 5.28 -11.96
N PRO A 672 -48.23 4.27 -12.69
CA PRO A 672 -47.75 4.02 -14.05
C PRO A 672 -47.98 5.20 -14.99
N GLU A 673 -49.11 5.90 -14.85
CA GLU A 673 -49.45 7.06 -15.63
C GLU A 673 -48.51 8.28 -15.29
N LEU A 674 -48.24 8.50 -14.02
CA LEU A 674 -47.28 9.54 -13.61
C LEU A 674 -45.88 9.26 -14.17
N ARG A 675 -45.41 8.02 -14.15
CA ARG A 675 -44.12 7.62 -14.76
C ARG A 675 -44.13 7.90 -16.24
N PHE A 676 -45.17 7.59 -16.93
CA PHE A 676 -45.34 7.93 -18.35
C PHE A 676 -45.24 9.41 -18.60
N HIS A 677 -45.95 10.23 -17.83
CA HIS A 677 -45.90 11.69 -17.98
C HIS A 677 -44.51 12.25 -17.69
N LEU A 678 -43.74 11.71 -16.79
CA LEU A 678 -42.35 12.11 -16.55
C LEU A 678 -41.42 11.73 -17.71
N ILE A 679 -41.62 10.58 -18.34
CA ILE A 679 -40.89 10.19 -19.56
C ILE A 679 -41.24 11.15 -20.71
N MET A 680 -42.52 11.41 -20.93
CA MET A 680 -42.99 12.36 -21.94
C MET A 680 -42.42 13.77 -21.69
N PHE A 681 -42.37 14.20 -20.43
CA PHE A 681 -41.78 15.50 -20.08
C PHE A 681 -40.25 15.53 -20.36
N SER A 682 -39.54 14.45 -20.16
CA SER A 682 -38.13 14.35 -20.53
C SER A 682 -37.94 14.49 -22.04
N TYR A 683 -38.75 13.81 -22.85
CA TYR A 683 -38.73 13.97 -24.32
C TYR A 683 -39.11 15.40 -24.74
N PHE A 684 -40.16 15.96 -24.16
CA PHE A 684 -40.57 17.32 -24.41
C PHE A 684 -39.42 18.31 -24.16
N MET A 685 -38.73 18.20 -23.04
CA MET A 685 -37.59 19.05 -22.68
C MET A 685 -36.38 18.84 -23.58
N GLN A 686 -36.19 17.65 -24.09
CA GLN A 686 -35.12 17.35 -25.04
C GLN A 686 -35.41 17.91 -26.41
N TYR A 687 -36.58 17.69 -26.92
CA TYR A 687 -36.98 18.21 -28.24
C TYR A 687 -37.14 19.74 -28.26
N GLN A 688 -37.60 20.35 -27.18
CA GLN A 688 -37.68 21.82 -27.06
C GLN A 688 -36.32 22.53 -27.21
N LYS A 689 -35.23 21.83 -26.93
CA LYS A 689 -33.87 22.37 -27.13
C LYS A 689 -33.42 22.36 -28.60
N THR A 690 -33.97 21.46 -29.37
CA THR A 690 -33.55 21.21 -30.76
C THR A 690 -34.55 21.69 -31.80
N HIS A 691 -35.84 21.82 -31.43
CA HIS A 691 -36.94 22.16 -32.31
C HIS A 691 -37.87 23.23 -31.67
N GLN A 692 -38.39 24.11 -32.48
CA GLN A 692 -39.46 25.05 -32.08
C GLN A 692 -40.79 24.38 -32.51
N PHE A 693 -41.58 23.95 -31.55
CA PHE A 693 -42.92 23.39 -31.81
C PHE A 693 -43.94 24.48 -32.07
N ALA A 694 -44.72 24.33 -33.10
CA ALA A 694 -45.84 25.22 -33.36
C ALA A 694 -47.00 24.99 -32.38
N ASP A 695 -47.24 23.70 -32.05
CA ASP A 695 -48.22 23.27 -31.05
C ASP A 695 -47.86 21.89 -30.47
N MET A 696 -48.69 21.38 -29.52
CA MET A 696 -48.46 20.06 -28.92
C MET A 696 -48.71 18.90 -29.88
N THR A 697 -49.43 19.13 -30.99
CA THR A 697 -49.71 18.11 -31.99
C THR A 697 -48.46 17.70 -32.74
N GLU A 698 -47.59 18.67 -33.02
CA GLU A 698 -46.28 18.44 -33.64
C GLU A 698 -45.37 17.64 -32.72
N PHE A 699 -45.36 17.96 -31.42
CA PHE A 699 -44.62 17.17 -30.43
C PHE A 699 -45.10 15.72 -30.37
N PHE A 700 -46.42 15.50 -30.35
CA PHE A 700 -46.97 14.12 -30.29
C PHE A 700 -46.69 13.33 -31.56
N SER A 701 -46.65 13.95 -32.73
CA SER A 701 -46.25 13.27 -33.97
C SER A 701 -44.80 12.80 -33.92
N MET A 702 -43.89 13.59 -33.32
CA MET A 702 -42.50 13.16 -33.10
C MET A 702 -42.38 12.02 -32.10
N ILE A 703 -43.25 11.96 -31.07
CA ILE A 703 -43.27 10.85 -30.11
C ILE A 703 -43.85 9.58 -30.75
N ASP A 704 -44.85 9.71 -31.65
CA ASP A 704 -45.40 8.56 -32.37
C ASP A 704 -44.38 7.89 -33.30
N GLU A 705 -43.31 8.57 -33.70
CA GLU A 705 -42.16 8.00 -34.42
C GLU A 705 -41.22 7.20 -33.52
N THR A 706 -41.40 7.28 -32.19
CA THR A 706 -40.61 6.51 -31.24
C THR A 706 -41.34 5.19 -30.90
N ASP A 707 -40.55 4.21 -30.37
CA ASP A 707 -41.14 2.90 -29.95
C ASP A 707 -41.88 3.00 -28.62
N LEU A 708 -42.16 4.18 -28.08
CA LEU A 708 -42.72 4.40 -26.76
C LEU A 708 -44.13 3.81 -26.62
N PHE A 709 -44.89 3.77 -27.69
CA PHE A 709 -46.29 3.26 -27.73
C PHE A 709 -46.45 1.96 -28.52
N GLN A 710 -45.37 1.25 -28.79
CA GLN A 710 -45.44 0.04 -29.57
C GLN A 710 -46.38 -0.99 -28.93
N GLY A 711 -47.39 -1.39 -29.66
CA GLY A 711 -48.39 -2.34 -29.20
C GLY A 711 -49.56 -1.74 -28.40
N CYS A 712 -49.63 -0.42 -28.20
CA CYS A 712 -50.76 0.23 -27.54
C CYS A 712 -51.89 0.56 -28.49
N LYS A 713 -53.15 0.51 -27.97
CA LYS A 713 -54.33 0.97 -28.75
C LYS A 713 -54.31 2.47 -28.94
N ARG A 714 -54.65 2.92 -30.13
CA ARG A 714 -54.61 4.37 -30.50
C ARG A 714 -55.48 5.25 -29.57
N GLU A 715 -56.67 4.81 -29.23
CA GLU A 715 -57.55 5.50 -28.28
C GLU A 715 -56.90 5.73 -26.89
N TYR A 716 -56.13 4.78 -26.46
CA TYR A 716 -55.38 4.89 -25.21
C TYR A 716 -54.26 5.94 -25.31
N VAL A 717 -53.51 5.95 -26.40
CA VAL A 717 -52.43 6.88 -26.68
C VAL A 717 -52.96 8.34 -26.74
N GLU A 718 -54.07 8.52 -27.44
CA GLU A 718 -54.72 9.85 -27.52
C GLU A 718 -55.21 10.38 -26.16
N SER A 719 -55.81 9.51 -25.37
CA SER A 719 -56.19 9.80 -23.98
C SER A 719 -55.00 10.22 -23.12
N MET A 720 -53.84 9.57 -23.31
CA MET A 720 -52.61 9.88 -22.57
C MET A 720 -52.00 11.20 -23.02
N TYR A 721 -52.09 11.55 -24.30
CA TYR A 721 -51.67 12.85 -24.83
C TYR A 721 -52.50 14.02 -24.27
N GLU A 722 -53.82 13.88 -24.21
CA GLU A 722 -54.70 14.85 -23.58
C GLU A 722 -54.35 15.08 -22.10
N ARG A 723 -54.11 13.98 -21.37
CA ARG A 723 -53.72 14.05 -19.95
C ARG A 723 -52.37 14.67 -19.76
N PHE A 724 -51.38 14.34 -20.62
CA PHE A 724 -50.07 14.95 -20.56
C PHE A 724 -50.12 16.48 -20.80
N THR A 725 -50.89 16.92 -21.77
CA THR A 725 -51.10 18.33 -22.05
C THR A 725 -51.63 19.12 -20.85
N ARG A 726 -52.53 18.51 -20.06
CA ARG A 726 -53.08 19.11 -18.82
C ARG A 726 -52.05 19.17 -17.69
N ILE A 727 -51.16 18.21 -17.60
CA ILE A 727 -50.12 18.09 -16.53
C ILE A 727 -48.85 18.86 -16.88
N LEU A 728 -48.53 19.09 -18.15
CA LEU A 728 -47.32 19.75 -18.62
C LEU A 728 -47.02 21.11 -17.95
N PRO A 729 -47.98 22.05 -17.77
CA PRO A 729 -47.69 23.30 -17.08
C PRO A 729 -47.19 23.13 -15.66
N ILE A 730 -47.60 22.08 -14.98
CA ILE A 730 -47.24 21.76 -13.59
C ILE A 730 -45.85 21.17 -13.55
N LEU A 731 -45.54 20.25 -14.46
CA LEU A 731 -44.20 19.68 -14.59
C LEU A 731 -43.17 20.74 -14.93
N GLN A 732 -43.54 21.75 -15.73
CA GLN A 732 -42.73 22.94 -16.04
C GLN A 732 -42.51 23.82 -14.81
N GLN A 733 -43.53 24.06 -13.98
CA GLN A 733 -43.41 24.79 -12.73
C GLN A 733 -42.52 24.05 -11.72
N LEU A 734 -42.71 22.75 -11.53
CA LEU A 734 -41.89 21.95 -10.62
C LEU A 734 -40.41 21.98 -11.00
N LYS A 735 -40.09 22.07 -12.29
CA LYS A 735 -38.69 22.22 -12.73
C LYS A 735 -38.05 23.56 -12.29
N GLN A 736 -38.81 24.58 -12.03
CA GLN A 736 -38.25 25.86 -11.54
C GLN A 736 -37.82 25.79 -10.07
N TYR A 737 -38.29 24.76 -9.34
CA TYR A 737 -37.96 24.54 -7.93
C TYR A 737 -36.97 23.37 -7.73
N ALA A 738 -36.56 22.64 -8.77
CA ALA A 738 -35.54 21.61 -8.80
C ALA A 738 -34.22 22.12 -9.38
#